data_dc3d7f0444d4d0aa6a9859b534f9ce11
#
_entry.id   dc3d7f0444d4d0aa6a9859b534f9ce11
#
_cell.length_a   1.000
_cell.length_b   1.000
_cell.length_c   1.000
_cell.angle_alpha   90.00
_cell.angle_beta   90.00
_cell.angle_gamma   90.00
#
_symmetry.space_group_name_H-M   'P 1'
#
loop_
_entity.id
_entity.type
_entity.pdbx_description
1 polymer ?
#
loop_
_entity_poly.entity_id
_entity_poly.type
_entity_poly.pdbx_seq_one_letter_code
_entity_poly.pdbx_strand_id
1 'polypeptide(L)'
;RQIATLYDSYLAYRPEIIINWETGRLPDGSDLWQGLLWKDLRSALGQKSFPELVKELENTPTPKSPERLPERLSVFGISTLPPIFLNVLQAYGRFRPLRVYALQPAPVMWGEVESEKTLQRKWKERALERAKTQSERPVDEDELNEERGNPLIGSLGRTGREFFNLLVDRDAHDVPLDFRDPEGNSLLARLQRWTFEVFSGQPEERQAVERGDDSITINNCHGPMREAEVLRDYLLRRFAQDETLRPSDVVVMMPDPEGYAPYLRATFGGMEEGMPDYFPYSIVDREPRQESHLVDVFFDLLEFFDGRATNREVLDLLDSVPLRARFELEDEDLDAFRLWIRECHAHWGLDGEHRKNFGSTETDEHTWRHALDRMCLGFSMRGNGERLWDGVLPYDEIEGENALRFAKLFRVIDSLRALEIQAREDQELSAWAYFLDRMETLFFPKNKETLMDRRRINDAIRALREEYAPLSGRRTVPLRAIRYHLGNVLAVGTTKGRFLTKGVTFCGLRPMRSVSARVVCLIGLNDGAFPRQTRRPSFDLSGERRPGDRSAREDDRYLFLETLWCAREFLYLSYVGQSIRKNQPIPPSVVVNELLDGLDKLADFGDSEGKPKRAHDELVGIQTLHPFGRDNFSLTRLPRSYSTDNLKAAVALLQPDRDLIPFVAGP
;
A
#
# COMPACT_ATOMS: atom_id res chain seq x y z
N ARG A 1 -1.09 -17.69 6.95
CA ARG A 1 -0.68 -16.61 6.03
C ARG A 1 0.72 -16.85 5.46
N GLN A 2 1.76 -16.84 6.31
CA GLN A 2 3.14 -16.98 5.86
C GLN A 2 3.35 -18.24 4.99
N ILE A 3 2.78 -19.39 5.41
CA ILE A 3 2.87 -20.65 4.67
C ILE A 3 2.17 -20.55 3.31
N ALA A 4 0.96 -19.99 3.24
CA ALA A 4 0.24 -19.84 1.98
C ALA A 4 1.03 -18.94 1.01
N THR A 5 1.50 -17.77 1.48
CA THR A 5 2.34 -16.87 0.67
C THR A 5 3.64 -17.55 0.21
N LEU A 6 4.21 -18.41 1.06
CA LEU A 6 5.42 -19.15 0.72
C LEU A 6 5.16 -20.20 -0.37
N TYR A 7 4.04 -20.94 -0.28
CA TYR A 7 3.65 -21.90 -1.31
C TYR A 7 3.34 -21.21 -2.64
N ASP A 8 2.66 -20.06 -2.64
CA ASP A 8 2.47 -19.24 -3.84
C ASP A 8 3.82 -18.82 -4.44
N SER A 9 4.79 -18.48 -3.58
CA SER A 9 6.15 -18.17 -4.02
C SER A 9 6.84 -19.40 -4.64
N TYR A 10 6.71 -20.59 -4.04
CA TYR A 10 7.28 -21.81 -4.63
C TYR A 10 6.61 -22.17 -5.96
N LEU A 11 5.29 -22.07 -6.06
CA LEU A 11 4.58 -22.29 -7.32
C LEU A 11 5.08 -21.39 -8.45
N ALA A 12 5.42 -20.13 -8.11
CA ALA A 12 5.82 -19.13 -9.10
C ALA A 12 7.33 -19.16 -9.41
N TYR A 13 8.20 -19.32 -8.40
CA TYR A 13 9.64 -19.11 -8.50
C TYR A 13 10.49 -20.37 -8.29
N ARG A 14 9.91 -21.42 -7.69
CA ARG A 14 10.59 -22.71 -7.42
C ARG A 14 9.67 -23.89 -7.74
N PRO A 15 9.14 -23.94 -8.98
CA PRO A 15 8.21 -25.01 -9.36
C PRO A 15 8.80 -26.41 -9.15
N GLU A 16 10.13 -26.55 -9.21
CA GLU A 16 10.82 -27.80 -8.95
C GLU A 16 10.63 -28.33 -7.52
N ILE A 17 10.50 -27.45 -6.52
CA ILE A 17 10.21 -27.85 -5.12
C ILE A 17 8.85 -28.56 -5.08
N ILE A 18 7.84 -27.94 -5.67
CA ILE A 18 6.46 -28.49 -5.72
C ILE A 18 6.41 -29.81 -6.50
N ILE A 19 7.03 -29.85 -7.68
CA ILE A 19 7.09 -31.06 -8.50
C ILE A 19 7.81 -32.21 -7.77
N ASN A 20 8.89 -31.92 -7.06
CA ASN A 20 9.59 -32.92 -6.25
C ASN A 20 8.69 -33.48 -5.15
N TRP A 21 7.94 -32.64 -4.44
CA TRP A 21 7.00 -33.11 -3.41
C TRP A 21 5.88 -33.97 -3.99
N GLU A 22 5.35 -33.60 -5.15
CA GLU A 22 4.31 -34.35 -5.87
C GLU A 22 4.82 -35.72 -6.38
N THR A 23 6.08 -35.79 -6.76
CA THR A 23 6.73 -37.06 -7.19
C THR A 23 7.28 -37.89 -6.03
N GLY A 24 7.08 -37.46 -4.79
CA GLY A 24 7.46 -38.22 -3.58
C GLY A 24 8.82 -37.86 -3.00
N ARG A 25 9.57 -36.94 -3.60
CA ARG A 25 10.83 -36.45 -3.08
C ARG A 25 10.56 -35.32 -2.08
N LEU A 26 10.39 -35.67 -0.81
CA LEU A 26 10.12 -34.71 0.27
C LEU A 26 11.42 -34.16 0.83
N PRO A 27 11.38 -32.94 1.44
CA PRO A 27 12.51 -32.42 2.18
C PRO A 27 12.80 -33.25 3.43
N ASP A 28 14.02 -33.20 3.92
CA ASP A 28 14.44 -33.92 5.11
C ASP A 28 14.33 -33.05 6.38
N GLY A 29 14.37 -33.74 7.56
CA GLY A 29 14.50 -33.09 8.85
C GLY A 29 13.34 -32.19 9.24
N SER A 30 13.65 -30.98 9.73
CA SER A 30 12.69 -29.99 10.26
C SER A 30 11.72 -29.45 9.20
N ASP A 31 11.99 -29.63 7.92
CA ASP A 31 11.22 -29.05 6.82
C ASP A 31 10.24 -30.04 6.16
N LEU A 32 10.28 -31.31 6.58
CA LEU A 32 9.41 -32.39 6.11
C LEU A 32 7.91 -32.02 6.14
N TRP A 33 7.49 -31.26 7.13
CA TRP A 33 6.09 -30.86 7.32
C TRP A 33 5.54 -30.05 6.12
N GLN A 34 6.38 -29.29 5.43
CA GLN A 34 5.95 -28.49 4.27
C GLN A 34 5.50 -29.42 3.13
N GLY A 35 6.31 -30.40 2.79
CA GLY A 35 5.97 -31.35 1.73
C GLY A 35 4.76 -32.24 2.11
N LEU A 36 4.62 -32.62 3.39
CA LEU A 36 3.45 -33.38 3.87
C LEU A 36 2.17 -32.54 3.79
N LEU A 37 2.22 -31.30 4.25
CA LEU A 37 1.09 -30.38 4.16
C LEU A 37 0.68 -30.12 2.70
N TRP A 38 1.65 -29.98 1.78
CA TRP A 38 1.36 -29.85 0.34
C TRP A 38 0.64 -31.09 -0.20
N LYS A 39 1.08 -32.30 0.15
CA LYS A 39 0.42 -33.55 -0.27
C LYS A 39 -1.02 -33.64 0.25
N ASP A 40 -1.25 -33.25 1.49
CA ASP A 40 -2.59 -33.22 2.06
C ASP A 40 -3.52 -32.24 1.32
N LEU A 41 -3.01 -31.01 1.05
CA LEU A 41 -3.74 -30.01 0.27
C LEU A 41 -4.06 -30.52 -1.13
N ARG A 42 -3.08 -31.14 -1.80
CA ARG A 42 -3.21 -31.69 -3.14
C ARG A 42 -4.26 -32.80 -3.20
N SER A 43 -4.22 -33.71 -2.21
CA SER A 43 -5.20 -34.79 -2.07
C SER A 43 -6.61 -34.23 -1.82
N ALA A 44 -6.71 -33.19 -1.01
CA ALA A 44 -7.99 -32.56 -0.70
C ALA A 44 -8.60 -31.85 -1.94
N LEU A 45 -7.79 -31.18 -2.74
CA LEU A 45 -8.24 -30.40 -3.90
C LEU A 45 -8.54 -31.30 -5.11
N GLY A 46 -7.81 -32.41 -5.30
CA GLY A 46 -7.97 -33.33 -6.42
C GLY A 46 -7.66 -32.72 -7.80
N GLN A 47 -6.99 -31.56 -7.85
CA GLN A 47 -6.65 -30.82 -9.07
C GLN A 47 -5.15 -30.85 -9.30
N LYS A 48 -4.70 -30.70 -10.54
CA LYS A 48 -3.29 -30.56 -10.88
C LYS A 48 -2.74 -29.23 -10.37
N SER A 49 -1.47 -29.23 -9.96
CA SER A 49 -0.80 -27.99 -9.56
C SER A 49 -0.50 -27.11 -10.78
N PHE A 50 -0.30 -25.82 -10.54
CA PHE A 50 0.06 -24.88 -11.62
C PHE A 50 1.35 -25.30 -12.37
N PRO A 51 2.46 -25.68 -11.70
CA PRO A 51 3.64 -26.18 -12.37
C PRO A 51 3.42 -27.42 -13.23
N GLU A 52 2.55 -28.36 -12.78
CA GLU A 52 2.20 -29.54 -13.55
C GLU A 52 1.43 -29.18 -14.83
N LEU A 53 0.47 -28.25 -14.72
CA LEU A 53 -0.28 -27.74 -15.88
C LEU A 53 0.62 -27.02 -16.88
N VAL A 54 1.56 -26.21 -16.41
CA VAL A 54 2.52 -25.51 -17.28
C VAL A 54 3.41 -26.50 -18.00
N LYS A 55 3.93 -27.53 -17.32
CA LYS A 55 4.73 -28.58 -17.94
C LYS A 55 3.94 -29.36 -19.01
N GLU A 56 2.66 -29.61 -18.78
CA GLU A 56 1.79 -30.24 -19.81
C GLU A 56 1.59 -29.30 -21.00
N LEU A 57 1.40 -28.01 -20.76
CA LEU A 57 1.26 -27.01 -21.80
C LEU A 57 2.51 -26.88 -22.66
N GLU A 58 3.70 -26.88 -22.06
CA GLU A 58 4.99 -26.87 -22.76
C GLU A 58 5.16 -28.08 -23.67
N ASN A 59 4.69 -29.26 -23.26
CA ASN A 59 4.77 -30.50 -24.01
C ASN A 59 3.63 -30.71 -25.02
N THR A 60 2.64 -29.80 -25.04
CA THR A 60 1.49 -29.92 -25.96
C THR A 60 1.85 -29.34 -27.32
N PRO A 61 1.91 -30.17 -28.40
CA PRO A 61 2.31 -29.70 -29.71
C PRO A 61 1.25 -28.83 -30.39
N THR A 62 -0.03 -29.06 -30.10
CA THR A 62 -1.16 -28.33 -30.70
C THR A 62 -2.29 -28.19 -29.67
N PRO A 63 -2.88 -27.01 -29.51
CA PRO A 63 -4.02 -26.84 -28.60
C PRO A 63 -5.24 -27.60 -29.12
N LYS A 64 -5.99 -28.25 -28.21
CA LYS A 64 -7.20 -29.01 -28.56
C LYS A 64 -8.32 -28.14 -29.16
N SER A 65 -8.34 -26.85 -28.83
CA SER A 65 -9.36 -25.89 -29.28
C SER A 65 -8.71 -24.53 -29.54
N PRO A 66 -7.97 -24.39 -30.66
CA PRO A 66 -7.25 -23.14 -30.98
C PRO A 66 -8.18 -21.96 -31.21
N GLU A 67 -9.44 -22.21 -31.54
CA GLU A 67 -10.48 -21.18 -31.69
C GLU A 67 -10.90 -20.52 -30.37
N ARG A 68 -10.60 -21.14 -29.23
CA ARG A 68 -10.86 -20.59 -27.91
C ARG A 68 -9.75 -19.66 -27.42
N LEU A 69 -8.59 -19.67 -28.07
CA LEU A 69 -7.51 -18.76 -27.76
C LEU A 69 -7.78 -17.39 -28.39
N PRO A 70 -7.52 -16.28 -27.69
CA PRO A 70 -7.56 -14.94 -28.28
C PRO A 70 -6.71 -14.88 -29.55
N GLU A 71 -7.11 -14.11 -30.55
CA GLU A 71 -6.34 -13.97 -31.81
C GLU A 71 -4.95 -13.38 -31.57
N ARG A 72 -4.82 -12.54 -30.56
CA ARG A 72 -3.54 -11.93 -30.12
C ARG A 72 -3.57 -11.69 -28.63
N LEU A 73 -2.39 -11.64 -28.00
CA LEU A 73 -2.20 -11.24 -26.61
C LEU A 73 -1.18 -10.09 -26.55
N SER A 74 -1.55 -9.02 -25.84
CA SER A 74 -0.66 -7.88 -25.59
C SER A 74 -0.49 -7.70 -24.07
N VAL A 75 0.76 -7.66 -23.63
CA VAL A 75 1.14 -7.51 -22.22
C VAL A 75 1.77 -6.13 -22.05
N PHE A 76 1.22 -5.30 -21.16
CA PHE A 76 1.66 -3.91 -20.94
C PHE A 76 2.10 -3.67 -19.51
N GLY A 77 3.13 -2.81 -19.32
CA GLY A 77 3.48 -2.23 -18.02
C GLY A 77 4.05 -3.23 -17.02
N ILE A 78 4.56 -4.37 -17.50
CA ILE A 78 5.21 -5.38 -16.67
C ILE A 78 6.71 -5.20 -16.77
N SER A 79 7.39 -5.06 -15.65
CA SER A 79 8.86 -4.97 -15.60
C SER A 79 9.50 -6.15 -14.86
N THR A 80 8.68 -7.09 -14.40
CA THR A 80 9.13 -8.37 -13.86
C THR A 80 7.99 -9.38 -13.93
N LEU A 81 8.31 -10.59 -14.27
CA LEU A 81 7.37 -11.72 -14.29
C LEU A 81 8.12 -12.99 -13.88
N PRO A 82 7.54 -13.82 -13.00
CA PRO A 82 8.14 -15.09 -12.65
C PRO A 82 8.42 -15.95 -13.89
N PRO A 83 9.54 -16.68 -13.94
CA PRO A 83 9.90 -17.48 -15.11
C PRO A 83 8.81 -18.45 -15.59
N ILE A 84 8.05 -19.04 -14.66
CA ILE A 84 6.96 -19.96 -15.01
C ILE A 84 5.85 -19.30 -15.83
N PHE A 85 5.52 -18.03 -15.56
CA PHE A 85 4.53 -17.29 -16.34
C PHE A 85 5.08 -16.90 -17.72
N LEU A 86 6.39 -16.64 -17.82
CA LEU A 86 7.04 -16.43 -19.11
C LEU A 86 6.96 -17.69 -19.97
N ASN A 87 7.08 -18.87 -19.36
CA ASN A 87 6.92 -20.15 -20.07
C ASN A 87 5.49 -20.32 -20.61
N VAL A 88 4.47 -19.93 -19.83
CA VAL A 88 3.07 -19.91 -20.31
C VAL A 88 2.90 -18.97 -21.51
N LEU A 89 3.46 -17.76 -21.41
CA LEU A 89 3.41 -16.77 -22.50
C LEU A 89 4.15 -17.28 -23.74
N GLN A 90 5.32 -17.88 -23.59
CA GLN A 90 6.08 -18.49 -24.69
C GLN A 90 5.29 -19.64 -25.33
N ALA A 91 4.65 -20.51 -24.54
CA ALA A 91 3.80 -21.57 -25.06
C ALA A 91 2.61 -21.02 -25.86
N TYR A 92 1.97 -19.93 -25.37
CA TYR A 92 0.93 -19.23 -26.13
C TYR A 92 1.46 -18.64 -27.44
N GLY A 93 2.66 -18.03 -27.40
CA GLY A 93 3.34 -17.42 -28.56
C GLY A 93 3.59 -18.38 -29.73
N ARG A 94 3.62 -19.72 -29.47
CA ARG A 94 3.73 -20.75 -30.53
C ARG A 94 2.49 -20.82 -31.43
N PHE A 95 1.33 -20.36 -30.93
CA PHE A 95 0.05 -20.55 -31.61
C PHE A 95 -0.57 -19.24 -32.06
N ARG A 96 -0.26 -18.15 -31.36
CA ARG A 96 -0.86 -16.81 -31.59
C ARG A 96 0.15 -15.71 -31.35
N PRO A 97 0.02 -14.57 -32.03
CA PRO A 97 0.90 -13.42 -31.80
C PRO A 97 0.86 -12.95 -30.35
N LEU A 98 2.05 -12.88 -29.73
CA LEU A 98 2.27 -12.32 -28.40
C LEU A 98 3.13 -11.07 -28.51
N ARG A 99 2.72 -9.98 -27.88
CA ARG A 99 3.50 -8.74 -27.79
C ARG A 99 3.65 -8.32 -26.33
N VAL A 100 4.89 -8.03 -25.93
CA VAL A 100 5.22 -7.51 -24.61
C VAL A 100 5.71 -6.08 -24.77
N TYR A 101 4.99 -5.13 -24.16
CA TYR A 101 5.35 -3.72 -24.15
C TYR A 101 5.98 -3.41 -22.78
N ALA A 102 7.31 -3.38 -22.74
CA ALA A 102 8.09 -3.11 -21.56
C ALA A 102 8.78 -1.74 -21.68
N LEU A 103 8.77 -0.96 -20.61
CA LEU A 103 9.54 0.28 -20.55
C LEU A 103 11.03 -0.07 -20.45
N GLN A 104 11.83 0.47 -21.37
CA GLN A 104 13.28 0.29 -21.38
C GLN A 104 13.98 1.65 -21.21
N PRO A 105 15.15 1.71 -20.55
CA PRO A 105 15.89 2.94 -20.35
C PRO A 105 16.53 3.46 -21.62
N ALA A 106 16.90 2.56 -22.56
CA ALA A 106 17.73 2.85 -23.69
C ALA A 106 17.39 1.97 -24.91
N PRO A 107 17.65 2.44 -26.14
CA PRO A 107 17.47 1.67 -27.36
C PRO A 107 18.57 0.63 -27.62
N VAL A 108 19.61 0.62 -26.79
CA VAL A 108 20.73 -0.31 -26.88
C VAL A 108 20.61 -1.45 -25.89
N MET A 109 21.38 -2.53 -26.11
CA MET A 109 21.47 -3.64 -25.15
C MET A 109 22.03 -3.13 -23.82
N TRP A 110 21.23 -3.18 -22.78
CA TRP A 110 21.61 -2.76 -21.42
C TRP A 110 21.57 -3.90 -20.40
N GLY A 111 21.27 -5.10 -20.89
CA GLY A 111 21.17 -6.30 -20.07
C GLY A 111 22.45 -6.69 -19.32
N GLU A 112 23.60 -6.21 -19.78
CA GLU A 112 24.94 -6.47 -19.21
C GLU A 112 25.44 -5.35 -18.28
N VAL A 113 24.76 -4.22 -18.21
CA VAL A 113 25.14 -3.08 -17.37
C VAL A 113 25.06 -3.44 -15.89
N GLU A 114 26.19 -3.42 -15.20
CA GLU A 114 26.30 -3.82 -13.80
C GLU A 114 26.67 -2.62 -12.90
N SER A 115 26.32 -2.73 -11.61
CA SER A 115 26.78 -1.72 -10.64
C SER A 115 28.28 -1.85 -10.38
N GLU A 116 28.95 -0.73 -10.13
CA GLU A 116 30.38 -0.70 -9.81
C GLU A 116 30.76 -1.66 -8.66
N LYS A 117 29.89 -1.76 -7.64
CA LYS A 117 30.06 -2.71 -6.54
C LYS A 117 30.00 -4.17 -7.00
N THR A 118 29.12 -4.49 -7.93
CA THR A 118 29.00 -5.85 -8.50
C THR A 118 30.20 -6.16 -9.36
N LEU A 119 30.66 -5.22 -10.17
CA LEU A 119 31.88 -5.37 -10.99
C LEU A 119 33.11 -5.60 -10.13
N GLN A 120 33.31 -4.83 -9.05
CA GLN A 120 34.40 -5.05 -8.10
C GLN A 120 34.35 -6.43 -7.43
N ARG A 121 33.14 -6.93 -7.12
CA ARG A 121 32.98 -8.29 -6.57
C ARG A 121 33.34 -9.34 -7.61
N LYS A 122 32.80 -9.25 -8.82
CA LYS A 122 33.13 -10.15 -9.93
C LYS A 122 34.63 -10.15 -10.22
N TRP A 123 35.25 -8.97 -10.21
CA TRP A 123 36.69 -8.85 -10.38
C TRP A 123 37.49 -9.62 -9.30
N LYS A 124 37.11 -9.43 -8.02
CA LYS A 124 37.74 -10.18 -6.92
C LYS A 124 37.55 -11.69 -7.03
N GLU A 125 36.36 -12.12 -7.42
CA GLU A 125 36.04 -13.54 -7.64
C GLU A 125 36.87 -14.13 -8.79
N ARG A 126 36.91 -13.45 -9.96
CA ARG A 126 37.75 -13.84 -11.11
C ARG A 126 39.25 -13.84 -10.77
N ALA A 127 39.71 -12.85 -10.04
CA ALA A 127 41.12 -12.80 -9.57
C ALA A 127 41.48 -13.98 -8.64
N LEU A 128 40.55 -14.33 -7.74
CA LEU A 128 40.74 -15.46 -6.81
C LEU A 128 40.72 -16.82 -7.55
N GLU A 129 39.87 -17.00 -8.55
CA GLU A 129 39.82 -18.20 -9.37
C GLU A 129 41.09 -18.35 -10.21
N ARG A 130 41.55 -17.25 -10.83
CA ARG A 130 42.83 -17.25 -11.60
C ARG A 130 44.04 -17.54 -10.71
N ALA A 131 44.06 -16.99 -9.48
CA ALA A 131 45.08 -17.31 -8.51
C ALA A 131 45.11 -18.80 -8.11
N LYS A 132 43.95 -19.45 -8.04
CA LYS A 132 43.85 -20.91 -7.80
C LYS A 132 44.35 -21.75 -8.96
N THR A 133 44.16 -21.27 -10.20
CA THR A 133 44.56 -22.00 -11.44
C THR A 133 45.96 -21.70 -11.93
N GLN A 134 46.76 -20.93 -11.14
CA GLN A 134 48.13 -20.52 -11.50
C GLN A 134 48.28 -19.87 -12.88
N SER A 135 47.25 -19.17 -13.34
CA SER A 135 47.25 -18.47 -14.61
C SER A 135 48.06 -17.19 -14.51
N GLU A 136 49.09 -17.05 -15.34
CA GLU A 136 49.96 -15.85 -15.37
C GLU A 136 49.31 -14.61 -16.05
N ARG A 137 48.11 -14.75 -16.65
CA ARG A 137 47.39 -13.60 -17.26
C ARG A 137 46.75 -12.75 -16.17
N PRO A 138 47.11 -11.46 -16.07
CA PRO A 138 46.40 -10.52 -15.21
C PRO A 138 44.91 -10.43 -15.65
N VAL A 139 44.03 -10.11 -14.72
CA VAL A 139 42.64 -9.76 -15.07
C VAL A 139 42.71 -8.45 -15.81
N ASP A 140 42.22 -8.42 -17.04
CA ASP A 140 42.18 -7.24 -17.86
C ASP A 140 41.08 -6.30 -17.33
N GLU A 141 41.45 -5.10 -16.89
CA GLU A 141 40.47 -4.09 -16.46
C GLU A 141 39.58 -3.67 -17.62
N ASP A 142 40.06 -3.76 -18.85
CA ASP A 142 39.29 -3.38 -20.04
C ASP A 142 38.16 -4.38 -20.31
N GLU A 143 38.33 -5.68 -20.04
CA GLU A 143 37.24 -6.69 -20.11
C GLU A 143 36.06 -6.37 -19.16
N LEU A 144 36.31 -5.65 -18.06
CA LEU A 144 35.30 -5.21 -17.10
C LEU A 144 34.75 -3.81 -17.37
N ASN A 145 35.53 -2.99 -18.11
CA ASN A 145 35.10 -1.66 -18.51
C ASN A 145 33.95 -1.70 -19.54
N GLU A 146 33.89 -2.73 -20.38
CA GLU A 146 32.78 -2.97 -21.30
C GLU A 146 31.44 -3.19 -20.59
N GLU A 147 31.46 -3.71 -19.34
CA GLU A 147 30.29 -3.87 -18.48
C GLU A 147 29.97 -2.59 -17.68
N ARG A 148 30.84 -1.56 -17.73
CA ARG A 148 30.63 -0.27 -17.08
C ARG A 148 29.67 0.57 -17.93
N GLY A 149 28.44 0.61 -17.50
CA GLY A 149 27.44 1.53 -18.07
C GLY A 149 27.04 2.61 -17.08
N ASN A 150 25.89 3.18 -17.32
CA ASN A 150 25.31 4.20 -16.46
C ASN A 150 25.16 3.70 -15.01
N PRO A 151 25.72 4.38 -13.99
CA PRO A 151 25.72 3.93 -12.62
C PRO A 151 24.33 3.82 -12.00
N LEU A 152 23.36 4.65 -12.41
CA LEU A 152 21.98 4.56 -11.94
C LEU A 152 21.28 3.30 -12.51
N ILE A 153 21.47 3.03 -13.81
CA ILE A 153 20.98 1.79 -14.44
C ILE A 153 21.62 0.57 -13.77
N GLY A 154 22.93 0.60 -13.58
CA GLY A 154 23.67 -0.50 -12.95
C GLY A 154 23.19 -0.80 -11.53
N SER A 155 22.90 0.23 -10.73
CA SER A 155 22.52 0.07 -9.33
C SER A 155 21.02 -0.11 -9.13
N LEU A 156 20.17 0.65 -9.82
CA LEU A 156 18.71 0.64 -9.66
C LEU A 156 18.00 -0.28 -10.65
N GLY A 157 18.63 -0.58 -11.81
CA GLY A 157 18.01 -1.27 -12.94
C GLY A 157 17.95 -2.78 -12.88
N ARG A 158 18.37 -3.42 -11.78
CA ARG A 158 18.53 -4.87 -11.71
C ARG A 158 17.30 -5.67 -12.11
N THR A 159 16.12 -5.31 -11.58
CA THR A 159 14.86 -6.02 -11.87
C THR A 159 14.51 -5.95 -13.35
N GLY A 160 14.58 -4.77 -13.97
CA GLY A 160 14.30 -4.60 -15.39
C GLY A 160 15.30 -5.32 -16.28
N ARG A 161 16.59 -5.29 -15.93
CA ARG A 161 17.66 -5.96 -16.63
C ARG A 161 17.48 -7.50 -16.62
N GLU A 162 17.19 -8.07 -15.46
CA GLU A 162 16.90 -9.50 -15.36
C GLU A 162 15.68 -9.89 -16.17
N PHE A 163 14.63 -9.06 -16.17
CA PHE A 163 13.44 -9.30 -16.97
C PHE A 163 13.73 -9.22 -18.46
N PHE A 164 14.50 -8.23 -18.90
CA PHE A 164 14.93 -8.10 -20.27
C PHE A 164 15.73 -9.32 -20.74
N ASN A 165 16.72 -9.76 -19.97
CA ASN A 165 17.52 -10.94 -20.26
C ASN A 165 16.65 -12.21 -20.33
N LEU A 166 15.69 -12.37 -19.41
CA LEU A 166 14.74 -13.48 -19.45
C LEU A 166 13.85 -13.51 -20.70
N LEU A 167 13.54 -12.36 -21.29
CA LEU A 167 12.83 -12.27 -22.57
C LEU A 167 13.75 -12.66 -23.72
N VAL A 168 14.99 -12.17 -23.75
CA VAL A 168 16.00 -12.51 -24.77
C VAL A 168 16.31 -14.00 -24.76
N ASP A 169 16.50 -14.60 -23.58
CA ASP A 169 16.75 -16.04 -23.42
C ASP A 169 15.60 -16.92 -23.96
N ARG A 170 14.42 -16.34 -24.20
CA ARG A 170 13.23 -17.01 -24.76
C ARG A 170 12.96 -16.65 -26.21
N ASP A 171 13.99 -16.21 -26.95
CA ASP A 171 13.90 -15.83 -28.36
C ASP A 171 12.86 -14.71 -28.63
N ALA A 172 12.63 -13.82 -27.67
CA ALA A 172 11.81 -12.65 -27.90
C ALA A 172 12.56 -11.69 -28.83
N HIS A 173 11.94 -11.37 -29.97
CA HIS A 173 12.50 -10.38 -30.89
C HIS A 173 12.19 -8.98 -30.36
N ASP A 174 13.24 -8.21 -30.09
CA ASP A 174 13.11 -6.79 -29.74
C ASP A 174 12.73 -6.00 -31.00
N VAL A 175 11.61 -5.26 -30.90
CA VAL A 175 11.16 -4.35 -31.93
C VAL A 175 11.22 -2.95 -31.33
N PRO A 176 12.27 -2.16 -31.59
CA PRO A 176 12.36 -0.81 -31.05
C PRO A 176 11.21 0.02 -31.59
N LEU A 177 10.27 0.34 -30.68
CA LEU A 177 9.14 1.19 -30.95
C LEU A 177 9.41 2.54 -30.29
N ASP A 178 9.46 3.59 -31.09
CA ASP A 178 9.29 4.98 -30.62
C ASP A 178 10.20 5.43 -29.46
N PHE A 179 11.48 5.08 -29.51
CA PHE A 179 12.48 5.72 -28.64
C PHE A 179 12.63 7.19 -29.06
N ARG A 180 12.32 8.09 -28.15
CA ARG A 180 12.53 9.51 -28.33
C ARG A 180 13.67 9.96 -27.45
N ASP A 181 14.61 10.67 -28.05
CA ASP A 181 15.69 11.31 -27.33
C ASP A 181 15.10 12.36 -26.36
N PRO A 182 15.49 12.38 -25.09
CA PRO A 182 15.05 13.43 -24.17
C PRO A 182 15.45 14.82 -24.67
N GLU A 183 14.45 15.66 -24.94
CA GLU A 183 14.67 17.02 -25.47
C GLU A 183 14.97 18.00 -24.32
N GLY A 184 15.76 19.06 -24.63
CA GLY A 184 16.06 20.16 -23.72
C GLY A 184 17.39 20.02 -22.98
N ASN A 185 17.73 21.07 -22.20
CA ASN A 185 18.99 21.18 -21.47
C ASN A 185 18.83 21.24 -19.96
N SER A 186 17.61 21.12 -19.48
CA SER A 186 17.36 21.06 -18.02
C SER A 186 18.13 19.90 -17.37
N LEU A 187 18.41 19.99 -16.09
CA LEU A 187 19.11 18.94 -15.33
C LEU A 187 18.38 17.60 -15.44
N LEU A 188 17.03 17.61 -15.42
CA LEU A 188 16.20 16.42 -15.59
C LEU A 188 16.36 15.81 -17.00
N ALA A 189 16.30 16.64 -18.06
CA ALA A 189 16.46 16.16 -19.43
C ALA A 189 17.87 15.57 -19.65
N ARG A 190 18.89 16.20 -19.08
CA ARG A 190 20.28 15.68 -19.09
C ARG A 190 20.41 14.35 -18.34
N LEU A 191 19.76 14.22 -17.19
CA LEU A 191 19.72 12.96 -16.42
C LEU A 191 19.06 11.84 -17.25
N GLN A 192 17.94 12.12 -17.90
CA GLN A 192 17.24 11.16 -18.76
C GLN A 192 18.08 10.78 -19.98
N ARG A 193 18.70 11.75 -20.66
CA ARG A 193 19.61 11.49 -21.78
C ARG A 193 20.81 10.65 -21.36
N TRP A 194 21.40 10.95 -20.22
CA TRP A 194 22.51 10.19 -19.68
C TRP A 194 22.16 8.70 -19.43
N THR A 195 20.93 8.43 -18.96
CA THR A 195 20.44 7.05 -18.85
C THR A 195 20.09 6.43 -20.20
N PHE A 196 19.53 7.22 -21.12
CA PHE A 196 19.18 6.80 -22.47
C PHE A 196 20.39 6.36 -23.31
N GLU A 197 21.50 7.07 -23.20
CA GLU A 197 22.77 6.77 -23.85
C GLU A 197 23.55 5.65 -23.14
N VAL A 198 23.09 5.20 -21.98
CA VAL A 198 23.77 4.18 -21.11
C VAL A 198 25.20 4.58 -20.76
N PHE A 199 25.48 5.85 -20.78
CA PHE A 199 26.82 6.40 -20.66
C PHE A 199 27.33 6.37 -19.21
N SER A 200 28.60 6.02 -18.98
CA SER A 200 29.19 5.90 -17.64
C SER A 200 29.52 7.26 -16.99
N GLY A 201 29.66 8.32 -17.79
CA GLY A 201 30.08 9.65 -17.37
C GLY A 201 31.59 9.75 -17.18
N GLN A 202 32.23 10.72 -17.85
CA GLN A 202 33.64 11.06 -17.59
C GLN A 202 33.67 12.40 -16.87
N PRO A 203 34.59 12.59 -15.89
CA PRO A 203 34.68 13.85 -15.15
C PRO A 203 34.86 15.10 -16.03
N GLU A 204 35.51 14.95 -17.18
CA GLU A 204 35.80 16.01 -18.13
C GLU A 204 34.57 16.46 -18.94
N GLU A 205 33.49 15.66 -18.92
CA GLU A 205 32.25 15.92 -19.68
C GLU A 205 31.14 16.55 -18.84
N ARG A 206 31.41 16.86 -17.57
CA ARG A 206 30.45 17.49 -16.69
C ARG A 206 30.11 18.88 -17.18
N GLN A 207 28.83 19.11 -17.45
CA GLN A 207 28.34 20.44 -17.84
C GLN A 207 27.80 21.18 -16.61
N ALA A 208 28.09 22.50 -16.55
CA ALA A 208 27.53 23.32 -15.48
C ALA A 208 25.99 23.32 -15.50
N VAL A 209 25.39 23.32 -14.34
CA VAL A 209 23.95 23.47 -14.21
C VAL A 209 23.56 24.92 -14.43
N GLU A 210 22.51 25.15 -15.23
CA GLU A 210 22.01 26.50 -15.47
C GLU A 210 21.48 27.11 -14.17
N ARG A 211 21.79 28.38 -13.92
CA ARG A 211 21.29 29.07 -12.74
C ARG A 211 19.78 29.18 -12.77
N GLY A 212 19.14 28.67 -11.72
CA GLY A 212 17.68 28.66 -11.61
C GLY A 212 17.01 27.44 -12.23
N ASP A 213 17.77 26.47 -12.71
CA ASP A 213 17.21 25.17 -13.10
C ASP A 213 16.58 24.51 -11.84
N ASP A 214 15.28 24.38 -11.86
CA ASP A 214 14.48 23.76 -10.82
C ASP A 214 13.67 22.56 -11.34
N SER A 215 14.16 21.97 -12.44
CA SER A 215 13.59 20.75 -13.03
C SER A 215 13.69 19.53 -12.09
N ILE A 216 14.70 19.51 -11.21
CA ILE A 216 14.82 18.55 -10.10
C ILE A 216 14.84 19.34 -8.79
N THR A 217 13.89 19.05 -7.89
CA THR A 217 13.80 19.70 -6.57
C THR A 217 13.72 18.63 -5.48
N ILE A 218 14.58 18.71 -4.47
CA ILE A 218 14.62 17.77 -3.35
C ILE A 218 14.41 18.54 -2.04
N ASN A 219 13.47 18.10 -1.21
CA ASN A 219 13.09 18.79 0.03
C ASN A 219 13.29 17.90 1.25
N ASN A 220 14.07 18.40 2.20
CA ASN A 220 14.27 17.83 3.52
C ASN A 220 13.30 18.49 4.50
N CYS A 221 12.31 17.73 4.97
CA CYS A 221 11.24 18.19 5.85
C CYS A 221 11.34 17.60 7.26
N HIS A 222 10.58 18.19 8.22
CA HIS A 222 10.57 17.74 9.61
C HIS A 222 9.49 16.70 9.93
N GLY A 223 8.56 16.45 9.01
CA GLY A 223 7.48 15.47 9.19
C GLY A 223 6.53 15.40 8.01
N PRO A 224 5.64 14.38 7.97
CA PRO A 224 4.73 14.18 6.84
C PRO A 224 3.78 15.35 6.59
N MET A 225 3.31 16.02 7.64
CA MET A 225 2.49 17.23 7.51
C MET A 225 3.26 18.33 6.78
N ARG A 226 4.53 18.54 7.18
CA ARG A 226 5.37 19.56 6.55
C ARG A 226 5.72 19.21 5.10
N GLU A 227 5.90 17.93 4.77
CA GLU A 227 6.05 17.49 3.37
C GLU A 227 4.81 17.83 2.53
N ALA A 228 3.60 17.59 3.06
CA ALA A 228 2.35 17.90 2.37
C ALA A 228 2.18 19.43 2.14
N GLU A 229 2.51 20.26 3.14
CA GLU A 229 2.47 21.71 3.03
C GLU A 229 3.47 22.27 2.00
N VAL A 230 4.72 21.79 2.04
CA VAL A 230 5.77 22.19 1.11
C VAL A 230 5.44 21.76 -0.33
N LEU A 231 4.88 20.55 -0.50
CA LEU A 231 4.39 20.08 -1.78
C LEU A 231 3.27 20.96 -2.32
N ARG A 232 2.31 21.38 -1.47
CA ARG A 232 1.22 22.27 -1.87
C ARG A 232 1.76 23.60 -2.36
N ASP A 233 2.66 24.22 -1.59
CA ASP A 233 3.30 25.49 -1.96
C ASP A 233 4.09 25.35 -3.29
N TYR A 234 4.77 24.22 -3.50
CA TYR A 234 5.46 23.92 -4.75
C TYR A 234 4.49 23.84 -5.93
N LEU A 235 3.37 23.11 -5.79
CA LEU A 235 2.38 22.97 -6.86
C LEU A 235 1.68 24.29 -7.19
N LEU A 236 1.32 25.09 -6.18
CA LEU A 236 0.74 26.44 -6.38
C LEU A 236 1.69 27.35 -7.18
N ARG A 237 2.98 27.29 -6.85
CA ARG A 237 4.00 28.01 -7.61
C ARG A 237 4.03 27.57 -9.06
N ARG A 238 4.02 26.24 -9.33
CA ARG A 238 4.05 25.71 -10.70
C ARG A 238 2.84 26.16 -11.50
N PHE A 239 1.64 26.07 -10.93
CA PHE A 239 0.43 26.55 -11.59
C PHE A 239 0.43 28.06 -11.83
N ALA A 240 1.05 28.85 -10.93
CA ALA A 240 1.18 30.28 -11.11
C ALA A 240 2.22 30.68 -12.19
N GLN A 241 3.23 29.83 -12.42
CA GLN A 241 4.28 30.08 -13.41
C GLN A 241 3.91 29.62 -14.82
N ASP A 242 3.08 28.60 -14.94
CA ASP A 242 2.65 28.03 -16.21
C ASP A 242 1.13 27.81 -16.24
N GLU A 243 0.43 28.71 -16.92
CA GLU A 243 -1.03 28.65 -17.10
C GLU A 243 -1.49 27.44 -17.94
N THR A 244 -0.58 26.78 -18.66
CA THR A 244 -0.89 25.57 -19.46
C THR A 244 -0.87 24.31 -18.60
N LEU A 245 -0.23 24.34 -17.43
CA LEU A 245 -0.13 23.21 -16.52
C LEU A 245 -1.47 23.00 -15.79
N ARG A 246 -2.05 21.82 -15.97
CA ARG A 246 -3.31 21.44 -15.33
C ARG A 246 -3.07 20.55 -14.13
N PRO A 247 -3.95 20.55 -13.13
CA PRO A 247 -3.86 19.61 -12.00
C PRO A 247 -3.77 18.14 -12.44
N SER A 248 -4.41 17.78 -13.58
CA SER A 248 -4.34 16.42 -14.14
C SER A 248 -2.98 16.03 -14.71
N ASP A 249 -2.10 17.00 -14.93
CA ASP A 249 -0.74 16.77 -15.45
C ASP A 249 0.27 16.48 -14.33
N VAL A 250 -0.21 16.43 -13.08
CA VAL A 250 0.58 16.21 -11.86
C VAL A 250 0.24 14.88 -11.25
N VAL A 251 1.27 14.08 -10.99
CA VAL A 251 1.16 12.80 -10.25
C VAL A 251 2.06 12.86 -9.02
N VAL A 252 1.49 12.55 -7.85
CA VAL A 252 2.20 12.48 -6.57
C VAL A 252 2.19 11.04 -6.08
N MET A 253 3.36 10.44 -5.98
CA MET A 253 3.53 9.06 -5.57
C MET A 253 4.19 8.97 -4.20
N MET A 254 3.83 7.96 -3.42
CA MET A 254 4.37 7.74 -2.08
C MET A 254 4.44 6.25 -1.72
N PRO A 255 5.40 5.84 -0.87
CA PRO A 255 5.50 4.45 -0.42
C PRO A 255 4.32 3.98 0.44
N ASP A 256 3.75 4.91 1.23
CA ASP A 256 2.65 4.65 2.18
C ASP A 256 1.51 5.67 1.99
N PRO A 257 0.59 5.43 1.05
CA PRO A 257 -0.56 6.31 0.81
C PRO A 257 -1.50 6.42 2.02
N GLU A 258 -1.63 5.36 2.81
CA GLU A 258 -2.50 5.34 3.99
C GLU A 258 -1.97 6.23 5.10
N GLY A 259 -0.68 6.10 5.41
CA GLY A 259 -0.03 6.93 6.42
C GLY A 259 -0.02 8.42 6.05
N TYR A 260 0.05 8.76 4.76
CA TYR A 260 0.04 10.15 4.29
C TYR A 260 -1.36 10.74 4.08
N ALA A 261 -2.39 9.93 3.85
CA ALA A 261 -3.74 10.40 3.53
C ALA A 261 -4.33 11.42 4.54
N PRO A 262 -4.18 11.27 5.87
CA PRO A 262 -4.67 12.27 6.83
C PRO A 262 -4.02 13.65 6.64
N TYR A 263 -2.70 13.69 6.41
CA TYR A 263 -1.94 14.93 6.20
C TYR A 263 -2.30 15.60 4.88
N LEU A 264 -2.47 14.80 3.82
CA LEU A 264 -2.90 15.31 2.50
C LEU A 264 -4.31 15.90 2.57
N ARG A 265 -5.25 15.24 3.27
CA ARG A 265 -6.60 15.79 3.47
C ARG A 265 -6.58 17.08 4.28
N ALA A 266 -5.80 17.14 5.35
CA ALA A 266 -5.68 18.36 6.15
C ALA A 266 -5.11 19.52 5.33
N THR A 267 -4.17 19.24 4.42
CA THR A 267 -3.49 20.27 3.63
C THR A 267 -4.27 20.69 2.38
N PHE A 268 -4.92 19.75 1.69
CA PHE A 268 -5.58 19.98 0.39
C PHE A 268 -7.12 20.03 0.50
N GLY A 269 -7.72 19.44 1.54
CA GLY A 269 -9.17 19.33 1.70
C GLY A 269 -9.86 20.51 2.35
N GLY A 270 -9.11 21.45 2.93
CA GLY A 270 -9.68 22.62 3.61
C GLY A 270 -10.02 23.81 2.69
N MET A 271 -9.90 23.65 1.37
CA MET A 271 -10.13 24.72 0.38
C MET A 271 -11.43 24.48 -0.37
N GLU A 272 -12.23 25.55 -0.53
CA GLU A 272 -13.48 25.50 -1.29
C GLU A 272 -13.22 25.77 -2.76
N GLU A 273 -14.04 25.16 -3.63
CA GLU A 273 -14.00 25.40 -5.06
C GLU A 273 -14.28 26.88 -5.36
N GLY A 274 -13.37 27.52 -6.11
CA GLY A 274 -13.43 28.96 -6.41
C GLY A 274 -12.43 29.81 -5.61
N MET A 275 -11.75 29.27 -4.61
CA MET A 275 -10.64 29.98 -3.97
C MET A 275 -9.41 30.00 -4.90
N PRO A 276 -8.57 31.09 -4.88
CA PRO A 276 -7.41 31.20 -5.78
C PRO A 276 -6.36 30.11 -5.62
N ASP A 277 -6.31 29.48 -4.46
CA ASP A 277 -5.37 28.42 -4.09
C ASP A 277 -6.01 27.03 -4.07
N TYR A 278 -7.24 26.90 -4.57
CA TYR A 278 -7.92 25.63 -4.78
C TYR A 278 -7.47 24.95 -6.08
N PHE A 279 -7.19 23.67 -5.97
CA PHE A 279 -7.12 22.77 -7.13
C PHE A 279 -7.67 21.39 -6.76
N PRO A 280 -8.36 20.72 -7.70
CA PRO A 280 -8.94 19.42 -7.45
C PRO A 280 -7.85 18.37 -7.25
N TYR A 281 -8.11 17.42 -6.37
CA TYR A 281 -7.21 16.30 -6.12
C TYR A 281 -7.98 14.99 -5.86
N SER A 282 -7.28 13.87 -6.02
CA SER A 282 -7.78 12.55 -5.66
C SER A 282 -6.70 11.73 -4.99
N ILE A 283 -7.03 11.01 -3.92
CA ILE A 283 -6.13 10.05 -3.26
C ILE A 283 -6.61 8.65 -3.68
N VAL A 284 -5.75 7.95 -4.41
CA VAL A 284 -5.99 6.61 -4.95
C VAL A 284 -5.18 5.59 -4.13
N ASP A 285 -5.50 4.29 -4.24
CA ASP A 285 -4.82 3.18 -3.55
C ASP A 285 -4.99 3.15 -2.03
N ARG A 286 -6.18 3.48 -1.59
CA ARG A 286 -6.57 3.28 -0.20
C ARG A 286 -7.18 1.89 -0.04
N GLU A 287 -6.96 1.28 1.12
CA GLU A 287 -7.71 0.08 1.45
C GLU A 287 -9.21 0.39 1.47
N PRO A 288 -10.07 -0.49 0.90
CA PRO A 288 -11.51 -0.31 0.88
C PRO A 288 -12.13 -0.04 2.24
N ARG A 289 -11.52 -0.57 3.27
CA ARG A 289 -11.89 -0.36 4.66
C ARG A 289 -11.90 1.10 5.07
N GLN A 290 -11.01 1.92 4.49
CA GLN A 290 -10.94 3.36 4.77
C GLN A 290 -11.76 4.25 3.83
N GLU A 291 -12.26 3.68 2.72
CA GLU A 291 -13.09 4.39 1.75
C GLU A 291 -14.59 4.22 2.02
N SER A 292 -15.00 3.17 2.74
CA SER A 292 -16.38 2.82 2.95
C SER A 292 -16.65 2.55 4.43
N HIS A 293 -17.40 3.44 5.06
CA HIS A 293 -17.89 3.23 6.43
C HIS A 293 -18.68 1.92 6.58
N LEU A 294 -19.30 1.43 5.52
CA LEU A 294 -20.04 0.18 5.56
C LEU A 294 -19.12 -1.03 5.63
N VAL A 295 -18.04 -1.03 4.85
CA VAL A 295 -17.02 -2.11 4.89
C VAL A 295 -16.27 -2.09 6.22
N ASP A 296 -15.99 -0.93 6.80
CA ASP A 296 -15.41 -0.79 8.13
C ASP A 296 -16.29 -1.48 9.17
N VAL A 297 -17.55 -1.08 9.24
CA VAL A 297 -18.51 -1.64 10.21
C VAL A 297 -18.76 -3.13 9.97
N PHE A 298 -18.67 -3.62 8.73
CA PHE A 298 -18.72 -5.04 8.42
C PHE A 298 -17.58 -5.80 9.11
N PHE A 299 -16.36 -5.27 9.09
CA PHE A 299 -15.21 -5.87 9.79
C PHE A 299 -15.29 -5.70 11.30
N ASP A 300 -15.80 -4.57 11.79
CA ASP A 300 -16.00 -4.34 13.22
C ASP A 300 -17.01 -5.32 13.81
N LEU A 301 -18.07 -5.66 13.07
CA LEU A 301 -19.00 -6.75 13.44
C LEU A 301 -18.31 -8.12 13.48
N LEU A 302 -17.48 -8.45 12.50
CA LEU A 302 -16.71 -9.70 12.51
C LEU A 302 -15.70 -9.76 13.67
N GLU A 303 -15.15 -8.60 14.05
CA GLU A 303 -14.25 -8.50 15.20
C GLU A 303 -15.01 -8.60 16.53
N PHE A 304 -16.18 -8.01 16.61
CA PHE A 304 -17.07 -8.09 17.75
C PHE A 304 -17.44 -9.55 18.08
N PHE A 305 -17.73 -10.40 17.07
CA PHE A 305 -18.06 -11.80 17.28
C PHE A 305 -16.87 -12.67 17.74
N ASP A 306 -15.64 -12.22 17.55
CA ASP A 306 -14.41 -12.84 18.08
C ASP A 306 -13.97 -12.18 19.41
N GLY A 307 -14.68 -11.10 19.84
CA GLY A 307 -14.40 -10.24 20.97
C GLY A 307 -15.19 -10.54 22.22
N ARG A 308 -15.01 -9.69 23.22
CA ARG A 308 -15.64 -9.84 24.56
C ARG A 308 -17.02 -9.20 24.68
N ALA A 309 -17.52 -8.54 23.65
CA ALA A 309 -18.76 -7.78 23.68
C ALA A 309 -18.78 -6.74 24.83
N THR A 310 -17.75 -5.91 24.90
CA THR A 310 -17.67 -4.84 25.91
C THR A 310 -18.71 -3.75 25.64
N ASN A 311 -19.05 -2.98 26.66
CA ASN A 311 -19.94 -1.82 26.52
C ASN A 311 -19.42 -0.80 25.50
N ARG A 312 -18.11 -0.62 25.40
CA ARG A 312 -17.48 0.26 24.42
C ARG A 312 -17.68 -0.26 23.00
N GLU A 313 -17.38 -1.54 22.74
CA GLU A 313 -17.54 -2.15 21.40
C GLU A 313 -18.98 -2.03 20.90
N VAL A 314 -19.96 -2.27 21.78
CA VAL A 314 -21.37 -2.12 21.40
C VAL A 314 -21.74 -0.66 21.15
N LEU A 315 -21.29 0.27 21.99
CA LEU A 315 -21.56 1.71 21.78
C LEU A 315 -20.91 2.23 20.50
N ASP A 316 -19.69 1.82 20.20
CA ASP A 316 -18.98 2.17 18.97
C ASP A 316 -19.74 1.64 17.73
N LEU A 317 -20.28 0.42 17.79
CA LEU A 317 -21.13 -0.14 16.72
C LEU A 317 -22.43 0.67 16.58
N LEU A 318 -23.14 0.96 17.68
CA LEU A 318 -24.39 1.73 17.69
C LEU A 318 -24.23 3.15 17.13
N ASP A 319 -23.07 3.78 17.36
CA ASP A 319 -22.75 5.13 16.88
C ASP A 319 -22.32 5.15 15.40
N SER A 320 -22.08 3.98 14.79
CA SER A 320 -21.68 3.89 13.41
C SER A 320 -22.81 4.30 12.44
N VAL A 321 -22.46 5.06 11.38
CA VAL A 321 -23.43 5.58 10.40
C VAL A 321 -24.32 4.48 9.79
N PRO A 322 -23.80 3.30 9.38
CA PRO A 322 -24.65 2.25 8.82
C PRO A 322 -25.65 1.66 9.82
N LEU A 323 -25.26 1.44 11.08
CA LEU A 323 -26.17 0.90 12.09
C LEU A 323 -27.20 1.95 12.51
N ARG A 324 -26.78 3.20 12.70
CA ARG A 324 -27.73 4.30 12.95
C ARG A 324 -28.82 4.38 11.89
N ALA A 325 -28.43 4.34 10.61
CA ALA A 325 -29.38 4.35 9.50
C ALA A 325 -30.26 3.09 9.45
N ARG A 326 -29.72 1.92 9.82
CA ARG A 326 -30.46 0.65 9.78
C ARG A 326 -31.50 0.51 10.89
N PHE A 327 -31.16 0.98 12.09
CA PHE A 327 -32.00 0.87 13.28
C PHE A 327 -32.71 2.18 13.64
N GLU A 328 -32.60 3.18 12.79
CA GLU A 328 -33.23 4.52 12.95
C GLU A 328 -32.84 5.17 14.30
N LEU A 329 -31.51 5.16 14.59
CA LEU A 329 -30.99 5.71 15.84
C LEU A 329 -30.65 7.19 15.67
N GLU A 330 -31.12 8.01 16.62
CA GLU A 330 -30.83 9.42 16.74
C GLU A 330 -29.87 9.68 17.93
N ASP A 331 -29.37 10.91 18.07
CA ASP A 331 -28.41 11.25 19.14
C ASP A 331 -29.03 11.07 20.54
N GLU A 332 -30.31 11.37 20.68
CA GLU A 332 -31.08 11.18 21.93
C GLU A 332 -31.20 9.69 22.30
N ASP A 333 -31.27 8.79 21.32
CA ASP A 333 -31.28 7.35 21.57
C ASP A 333 -29.93 6.91 22.15
N LEU A 334 -28.82 7.39 21.54
CA LEU A 334 -27.47 7.04 21.98
C LEU A 334 -27.17 7.57 23.37
N ASP A 335 -27.63 8.79 23.71
CA ASP A 335 -27.46 9.36 25.05
C ASP A 335 -28.22 8.56 26.10
N ALA A 336 -29.47 8.14 25.80
CA ALA A 336 -30.23 7.26 26.65
C ALA A 336 -29.54 5.91 26.82
N PHE A 337 -29.00 5.30 25.76
CA PHE A 337 -28.29 4.02 25.83
C PHE A 337 -27.03 4.11 26.67
N ARG A 338 -26.23 5.17 26.55
CA ARG A 338 -25.04 5.42 27.39
C ARG A 338 -25.40 5.48 28.87
N LEU A 339 -26.50 6.16 29.20
CA LEU A 339 -27.01 6.24 30.57
C LEU A 339 -27.45 4.85 31.08
N TRP A 340 -28.33 4.16 30.35
CA TRP A 340 -28.90 2.87 30.77
C TRP A 340 -27.83 1.76 30.90
N ILE A 341 -26.88 1.70 29.98
CA ILE A 341 -25.76 0.76 30.02
C ILE A 341 -24.94 0.95 31.31
N ARG A 342 -24.69 2.20 31.69
CA ARG A 342 -23.97 2.56 32.91
C ARG A 342 -24.78 2.19 34.18
N GLU A 343 -26.06 2.52 34.22
CA GLU A 343 -26.91 2.33 35.40
C GLU A 343 -27.38 0.85 35.57
N CYS A 344 -27.53 0.14 34.47
CA CYS A 344 -27.75 -1.28 34.48
C CYS A 344 -26.48 -2.11 34.66
N HIS A 345 -25.31 -1.45 34.70
CA HIS A 345 -23.98 -2.06 34.89
C HIS A 345 -23.63 -3.12 33.81
N ALA A 346 -24.00 -2.91 32.56
CA ALA A 346 -23.51 -3.75 31.47
C ALA A 346 -22.03 -3.44 31.19
N HIS A 347 -21.16 -4.40 31.49
CA HIS A 347 -19.72 -4.20 31.32
C HIS A 347 -19.17 -4.95 30.12
N TRP A 348 -19.39 -6.27 30.07
CA TRP A 348 -18.95 -7.10 28.97
C TRP A 348 -19.69 -8.46 29.00
N GLY A 349 -19.64 -9.17 27.88
CA GLY A 349 -20.27 -10.47 27.73
C GLY A 349 -21.75 -10.37 27.37
N LEU A 350 -22.18 -11.06 26.31
CA LEU A 350 -23.59 -11.10 25.93
C LEU A 350 -24.45 -11.80 26.97
N ASP A 351 -23.93 -12.92 27.53
CA ASP A 351 -24.49 -13.67 28.60
C ASP A 351 -23.39 -14.44 29.36
N GLY A 352 -23.75 -15.24 30.35
CA GLY A 352 -22.81 -16.05 31.13
C GLY A 352 -22.10 -17.11 30.31
N GLU A 353 -22.78 -17.72 29.35
CA GLU A 353 -22.20 -18.72 28.45
C GLU A 353 -21.12 -18.08 27.54
N HIS A 354 -21.38 -16.90 27.02
CA HIS A 354 -20.37 -16.12 26.26
C HIS A 354 -19.12 -15.84 27.11
N ARG A 355 -19.27 -15.47 28.38
CA ARG A 355 -18.14 -15.24 29.31
C ARG A 355 -17.29 -16.47 29.53
N LYS A 356 -17.92 -17.65 29.62
CA LYS A 356 -17.23 -18.94 29.81
C LYS A 356 -16.21 -19.20 28.71
N ASN A 357 -16.50 -18.79 27.46
CA ASN A 357 -15.57 -18.92 26.33
C ASN A 357 -14.27 -18.15 26.53
N PHE A 358 -14.28 -17.14 27.39
CA PHE A 358 -13.10 -16.33 27.75
C PHE A 358 -12.48 -16.72 29.09
N GLY A 359 -12.84 -17.92 29.64
CA GLY A 359 -12.28 -18.44 30.90
C GLY A 359 -12.82 -17.77 32.16
N SER A 360 -13.96 -17.06 32.06
CA SER A 360 -14.64 -16.46 33.21
C SER A 360 -15.73 -17.39 33.78
N THR A 361 -16.27 -17.02 34.92
CA THR A 361 -17.42 -17.74 35.53
C THR A 361 -18.66 -17.56 34.68
N GLU A 362 -19.48 -18.64 34.59
CA GLU A 362 -20.77 -18.63 33.90
C GLU A 362 -21.80 -17.93 34.78
N THR A 363 -21.82 -16.57 34.72
CA THR A 363 -22.80 -15.73 35.43
C THR A 363 -23.31 -14.64 34.52
N ASP A 364 -24.62 -14.41 34.58
CA ASP A 364 -25.26 -13.33 33.77
C ASP A 364 -25.10 -11.96 34.42
N GLU A 365 -24.67 -11.84 35.66
CA GLU A 365 -24.47 -10.53 36.31
C GLU A 365 -23.53 -9.62 35.52
N HIS A 366 -23.93 -8.39 35.31
CA HIS A 366 -23.17 -7.40 34.55
C HIS A 366 -22.96 -7.74 33.06
N THR A 367 -23.73 -8.69 32.51
CA THR A 367 -23.76 -8.97 31.05
C THR A 367 -24.82 -8.10 30.37
N TRP A 368 -24.81 -8.13 29.05
CA TRP A 368 -25.87 -7.52 28.25
C TRP A 368 -27.23 -8.13 28.50
N ARG A 369 -27.31 -9.46 28.67
CA ARG A 369 -28.55 -10.13 29.01
C ARG A 369 -29.12 -9.63 30.31
N HIS A 370 -28.32 -9.58 31.37
CA HIS A 370 -28.76 -9.09 32.67
C HIS A 370 -29.25 -7.62 32.61
N ALA A 371 -28.55 -6.78 31.87
CA ALA A 371 -28.98 -5.40 31.70
C ALA A 371 -30.32 -5.27 30.93
N LEU A 372 -30.51 -6.08 29.87
CA LEU A 372 -31.78 -6.13 29.14
C LEU A 372 -32.90 -6.68 30.02
N ASP A 373 -32.65 -7.72 30.83
CA ASP A 373 -33.65 -8.30 31.77
C ASP A 373 -34.08 -7.23 32.78
N ARG A 374 -33.17 -6.43 33.35
CA ARG A 374 -33.48 -5.31 34.21
C ARG A 374 -34.37 -4.26 33.56
N MET A 375 -34.06 -3.88 32.28
CA MET A 375 -34.84 -2.94 31.50
C MET A 375 -36.22 -3.48 31.11
N CYS A 376 -36.30 -4.75 30.70
CA CYS A 376 -37.57 -5.44 30.41
C CYS A 376 -38.51 -5.50 31.64
N LEU A 377 -37.94 -5.85 32.80
CA LEU A 377 -38.69 -5.86 34.03
C LEU A 377 -39.17 -4.45 34.40
N GLY A 378 -38.32 -3.42 34.28
CA GLY A 378 -38.68 -2.04 34.57
C GLY A 378 -39.80 -1.50 33.66
N PHE A 379 -39.84 -1.93 32.39
CA PHE A 379 -40.97 -1.65 31.50
C PHE A 379 -42.26 -2.32 31.96
N SER A 380 -42.18 -3.54 32.55
CA SER A 380 -43.35 -4.33 32.89
C SER A 380 -43.86 -4.09 34.33
N MET A 381 -42.96 -3.69 35.23
CA MET A 381 -43.27 -3.55 36.66
C MET A 381 -42.28 -2.63 37.39
N ARG A 382 -42.73 -1.92 38.43
CA ARG A 382 -41.88 -1.08 39.24
C ARG A 382 -41.15 -1.86 40.33
N GLY A 383 -39.83 -1.68 40.41
CA GLY A 383 -38.98 -2.27 41.48
C GLY A 383 -38.81 -1.37 42.67
N ASN A 384 -39.07 -0.07 42.55
CA ASN A 384 -38.86 0.98 43.57
C ASN A 384 -37.47 0.89 44.23
N GLY A 385 -36.44 0.42 43.49
CA GLY A 385 -35.06 0.31 43.96
C GLY A 385 -34.77 -0.84 44.94
N GLU A 386 -35.79 -1.64 45.39
CA GLU A 386 -35.64 -2.66 46.45
C GLU A 386 -36.25 -4.01 46.07
N ARG A 387 -37.25 -4.01 45.20
CA ARG A 387 -38.00 -5.26 44.92
C ARG A 387 -37.36 -6.08 43.80
N LEU A 388 -36.83 -7.22 44.16
CA LEU A 388 -36.25 -8.17 43.21
C LEU A 388 -37.33 -9.12 42.64
N TRP A 389 -37.20 -9.45 41.36
CA TRP A 389 -37.98 -10.47 40.69
C TRP A 389 -37.01 -11.52 40.14
N ASP A 390 -37.12 -12.74 40.64
CA ASP A 390 -36.20 -13.82 40.31
C ASP A 390 -34.70 -13.41 40.42
N GLY A 391 -34.39 -12.64 41.48
CA GLY A 391 -33.04 -12.12 41.73
C GLY A 391 -32.63 -10.90 40.90
N VAL A 392 -33.49 -10.40 39.98
CA VAL A 392 -33.21 -9.27 39.12
C VAL A 392 -33.93 -8.02 39.62
N LEU A 393 -33.21 -6.92 39.77
CA LEU A 393 -33.77 -5.62 40.15
C LEU A 393 -34.24 -4.87 38.89
N PRO A 394 -35.57 -4.55 38.78
CA PRO A 394 -36.09 -3.76 37.66
C PRO A 394 -35.40 -2.38 37.54
N TYR A 395 -35.26 -1.90 36.32
CA TYR A 395 -34.77 -0.55 36.03
C TYR A 395 -35.94 0.34 35.63
N ASP A 396 -36.41 1.16 36.56
CA ASP A 396 -37.70 1.85 36.52
C ASP A 396 -37.83 3.02 35.54
N GLU A 397 -36.73 3.41 34.85
CA GLU A 397 -36.69 4.56 33.92
C GLU A 397 -37.22 4.23 32.48
N ILE A 398 -37.66 3.01 32.23
CA ILE A 398 -38.14 2.59 30.89
C ILE A 398 -39.65 2.84 30.78
N GLU A 399 -40.07 4.11 30.74
CA GLU A 399 -41.45 4.52 30.56
C GLU A 399 -41.63 5.47 29.36
N GLY A 400 -42.84 5.56 28.80
CA GLY A 400 -43.20 6.48 27.71
C GLY A 400 -42.34 6.32 26.46
N GLU A 401 -41.72 7.39 26.00
CA GLU A 401 -40.83 7.34 24.82
C GLU A 401 -39.61 6.47 25.02
N ASN A 402 -39.14 6.31 26.27
CA ASN A 402 -38.02 5.44 26.58
C ASN A 402 -38.31 3.97 26.24
N ALA A 403 -39.55 3.53 26.24
CA ALA A 403 -39.92 2.21 25.81
C ALA A 403 -39.65 1.96 24.32
N LEU A 404 -39.86 2.97 23.47
CA LEU A 404 -39.53 2.88 22.04
C LEU A 404 -38.02 2.85 21.83
N ARG A 405 -37.27 3.71 22.55
CA ARG A 405 -35.79 3.69 22.50
C ARG A 405 -35.25 2.35 22.98
N PHE A 406 -35.78 1.83 24.07
CA PHE A 406 -35.40 0.51 24.58
C PHE A 406 -35.64 -0.60 23.53
N ALA A 407 -36.78 -0.58 22.82
CA ALA A 407 -37.05 -1.54 21.76
C ALA A 407 -36.01 -1.51 20.64
N LYS A 408 -35.46 -0.34 20.30
CA LYS A 408 -34.35 -0.20 19.34
C LYS A 408 -33.07 -0.87 19.87
N LEU A 409 -32.66 -0.57 21.11
CA LEU A 409 -31.50 -1.16 21.77
C LEU A 409 -31.65 -2.69 21.85
N PHE A 410 -32.82 -3.17 22.29
CA PHE A 410 -33.11 -4.58 22.40
C PHE A 410 -32.93 -5.32 21.07
N ARG A 411 -33.49 -4.76 19.98
CA ARG A 411 -33.34 -5.33 18.62
C ARG A 411 -31.88 -5.48 18.20
N VAL A 412 -31.03 -4.48 18.47
CA VAL A 412 -29.61 -4.55 18.11
C VAL A 412 -28.92 -5.63 18.94
N ILE A 413 -29.06 -5.62 20.26
CA ILE A 413 -28.39 -6.58 21.13
C ILE A 413 -28.88 -8.03 20.87
N ASP A 414 -30.18 -8.22 20.65
CA ASP A 414 -30.74 -9.53 20.33
C ASP A 414 -30.22 -10.04 18.97
N SER A 415 -30.10 -9.16 17.98
CA SER A 415 -29.51 -9.49 16.67
C SER A 415 -28.03 -9.87 16.79
N LEU A 416 -27.26 -9.12 17.57
CA LEU A 416 -25.86 -9.43 17.85
C LEU A 416 -25.72 -10.79 18.55
N ARG A 417 -26.54 -11.05 19.56
CA ARG A 417 -26.53 -12.32 20.29
C ARG A 417 -26.89 -13.51 19.41
N ALA A 418 -27.94 -13.38 18.58
CA ALA A 418 -28.38 -14.46 17.68
C ALA A 418 -27.30 -14.86 16.67
N LEU A 419 -26.46 -13.92 16.22
CA LEU A 419 -25.34 -14.20 15.32
C LEU A 419 -24.11 -14.70 16.08
N GLU A 420 -23.84 -14.16 17.27
CA GLU A 420 -22.70 -14.58 18.06
C GLU A 420 -22.76 -16.07 18.42
N ILE A 421 -23.93 -16.57 18.79
CA ILE A 421 -24.15 -18.02 19.05
C ILE A 421 -23.72 -18.87 17.83
N GLN A 422 -23.98 -18.39 16.60
CA GLN A 422 -23.56 -19.07 15.37
C GLN A 422 -22.06 -18.92 15.10
N ALA A 423 -21.47 -17.81 15.52
CA ALA A 423 -20.05 -17.52 15.29
C ALA A 423 -19.08 -18.25 16.21
N ARG A 424 -19.57 -18.81 17.33
CA ARG A 424 -18.75 -19.49 18.37
C ARG A 424 -18.02 -20.73 17.86
N GLU A 425 -18.67 -21.49 17.00
CA GLU A 425 -18.16 -22.78 16.55
C GLU A 425 -17.48 -22.69 15.21
N ASP A 426 -16.47 -23.51 15.01
CA ASP A 426 -15.87 -23.71 13.70
C ASP A 426 -16.91 -24.30 12.75
N GLN A 427 -17.13 -23.65 11.61
CA GLN A 427 -18.16 -24.04 10.66
C GLN A 427 -17.56 -24.33 9.27
N GLU A 428 -18.36 -25.02 8.44
CA GLU A 428 -18.06 -25.18 7.03
C GLU A 428 -18.17 -23.85 6.28
N LEU A 429 -17.45 -23.72 5.17
CA LEU A 429 -17.43 -22.49 4.37
C LEU A 429 -18.82 -22.06 3.85
N SER A 430 -19.66 -23.05 3.54
CA SER A 430 -21.06 -22.80 3.14
C SER A 430 -21.91 -22.19 4.26
N ALA A 431 -21.70 -22.65 5.50
CA ALA A 431 -22.39 -22.12 6.67
C ALA A 431 -21.90 -20.71 7.00
N TRP A 432 -20.57 -20.45 6.86
CA TRP A 432 -20.02 -19.11 6.97
C TRP A 432 -20.58 -18.14 5.92
N ALA A 433 -20.72 -18.56 4.67
CA ALA A 433 -21.34 -17.72 3.65
C ALA A 433 -22.78 -17.35 4.01
N TYR A 434 -23.56 -18.31 4.55
CA TYR A 434 -24.92 -18.03 5.03
C TYR A 434 -24.94 -17.09 6.24
N PHE A 435 -24.02 -17.27 7.19
CA PHE A 435 -23.83 -16.37 8.34
C PHE A 435 -23.56 -14.94 7.90
N LEU A 436 -22.64 -14.75 6.94
CA LEU A 436 -22.28 -13.44 6.40
C LEU A 436 -23.44 -12.77 5.66
N ASP A 437 -24.18 -13.52 4.83
CA ASP A 437 -25.39 -13.03 4.15
C ASP A 437 -26.45 -12.56 5.18
N ARG A 438 -26.62 -13.33 6.26
CA ARG A 438 -27.54 -12.98 7.33
C ARG A 438 -27.10 -11.74 8.10
N MET A 439 -25.82 -11.63 8.45
CA MET A 439 -25.23 -10.48 9.09
C MET A 439 -25.42 -9.22 8.24
N GLU A 440 -25.11 -9.30 6.94
CA GLU A 440 -25.29 -8.20 5.98
C GLU A 440 -26.76 -7.73 5.94
N THR A 441 -27.69 -8.64 5.89
CA THR A 441 -29.13 -8.32 5.83
C THR A 441 -29.66 -7.71 7.13
N LEU A 442 -29.16 -8.13 8.28
CA LEU A 442 -29.63 -7.65 9.59
C LEU A 442 -29.11 -6.23 9.91
N PHE A 443 -27.85 -5.98 9.63
CA PHE A 443 -27.15 -4.77 10.14
C PHE A 443 -27.00 -3.64 9.12
N PHE A 444 -27.17 -3.90 7.81
CA PHE A 444 -26.94 -2.83 6.82
C PHE A 444 -28.22 -2.35 6.13
N PRO A 445 -28.32 -1.01 5.93
CA PRO A 445 -29.48 -0.41 5.26
C PRO A 445 -29.48 -0.74 3.76
N LYS A 446 -30.69 -0.89 3.18
CA LYS A 446 -30.88 -1.09 1.74
C LYS A 446 -31.23 0.24 1.06
N ASN A 447 -30.24 1.11 0.87
CA ASN A 447 -30.40 2.40 0.22
C ASN A 447 -29.45 2.56 -1.00
N LYS A 448 -29.58 3.67 -1.73
CA LYS A 448 -28.73 3.95 -2.90
C LYS A 448 -27.27 4.21 -2.53
N GLU A 449 -27.03 4.78 -1.37
CA GLU A 449 -25.71 5.16 -0.90
C GLU A 449 -24.84 3.92 -0.59
N THR A 450 -25.45 2.88 0.00
CA THR A 450 -24.76 1.65 0.38
C THR A 450 -24.71 0.59 -0.73
N LEU A 451 -25.35 0.83 -1.89
CA LEU A 451 -25.54 -0.17 -2.93
C LEU A 451 -24.22 -0.74 -3.47
N MET A 452 -23.23 0.12 -3.71
CA MET A 452 -21.93 -0.32 -4.27
C MET A 452 -21.12 -1.13 -3.28
N ASP A 453 -21.07 -0.69 -2.03
CA ASP A 453 -20.34 -1.37 -0.97
C ASP A 453 -20.97 -2.71 -0.61
N ARG A 454 -22.29 -2.76 -0.55
CA ARG A 454 -23.03 -4.01 -0.38
C ARG A 454 -22.78 -5.00 -1.52
N ARG A 455 -22.71 -4.52 -2.79
CA ARG A 455 -22.34 -5.39 -3.92
C ARG A 455 -20.96 -5.99 -3.73
N ARG A 456 -19.98 -5.20 -3.27
CA ARG A 456 -18.62 -5.68 -3.03
C ARG A 456 -18.58 -6.77 -1.94
N ILE A 457 -19.27 -6.54 -0.83
CA ILE A 457 -19.40 -7.54 0.24
C ILE A 457 -20.06 -8.81 -0.28
N ASN A 458 -21.17 -8.68 -1.00
CA ASN A 458 -21.91 -9.82 -1.57
C ASN A 458 -21.11 -10.58 -2.63
N ASP A 459 -20.30 -9.89 -3.45
CA ASP A 459 -19.39 -10.53 -4.39
C ASP A 459 -18.30 -11.33 -3.68
N ALA A 460 -17.74 -10.80 -2.56
CA ALA A 460 -16.78 -11.52 -1.74
C ALA A 460 -17.40 -12.76 -1.05
N ILE A 461 -18.64 -12.64 -0.54
CA ILE A 461 -19.37 -13.78 0.05
C ILE A 461 -19.67 -14.84 -1.02
N ARG A 462 -20.03 -14.42 -2.22
CA ARG A 462 -20.28 -15.31 -3.35
C ARG A 462 -19.01 -16.04 -3.76
N ALA A 463 -17.89 -15.33 -3.88
CA ALA A 463 -16.59 -15.93 -4.17
C ALA A 463 -16.21 -16.98 -3.12
N LEU A 464 -16.43 -16.71 -1.82
CA LEU A 464 -16.23 -17.67 -0.75
C LEU A 464 -17.05 -18.96 -0.96
N ARG A 465 -18.29 -18.85 -1.46
CA ARG A 465 -19.17 -19.97 -1.73
C ARG A 465 -18.77 -20.75 -2.97
N GLU A 466 -18.44 -20.08 -4.07
CA GLU A 466 -18.21 -20.69 -5.38
C GLU A 466 -16.79 -21.23 -5.54
N GLU A 467 -15.77 -20.46 -5.17
CA GLU A 467 -14.36 -20.84 -5.34
C GLU A 467 -13.95 -21.99 -4.42
N TYR A 468 -14.55 -22.06 -3.23
CA TYR A 468 -14.24 -23.09 -2.24
C TYR A 468 -15.29 -24.21 -2.16
N ALA A 469 -16.26 -24.24 -3.06
CA ALA A 469 -17.24 -25.32 -3.14
C ALA A 469 -16.59 -26.74 -3.14
N PRO A 470 -15.46 -26.98 -3.81
CA PRO A 470 -14.79 -28.30 -3.76
C PRO A 470 -14.29 -28.70 -2.36
N LEU A 471 -14.13 -27.75 -1.44
CA LEU A 471 -13.68 -27.99 -0.06
C LEU A 471 -14.85 -28.13 0.92
N SER A 472 -16.08 -27.82 0.50
CA SER A 472 -17.28 -27.91 1.34
C SER A 472 -17.50 -29.34 1.84
N GLY A 473 -17.93 -29.49 3.08
CA GLY A 473 -18.17 -30.80 3.73
C GLY A 473 -16.92 -31.53 4.20
N ARG A 474 -15.73 -30.96 4.04
CA ARG A 474 -14.48 -31.64 4.42
C ARG A 474 -13.85 -31.14 5.71
N ARG A 475 -13.96 -29.86 6.02
CA ARG A 475 -13.36 -29.25 7.22
C ARG A 475 -14.15 -28.03 7.68
N THR A 476 -14.20 -27.84 8.98
CA THR A 476 -14.66 -26.60 9.60
C THR A 476 -13.50 -25.63 9.78
N VAL A 477 -13.78 -24.34 9.73
CA VAL A 477 -12.81 -23.26 9.90
C VAL A 477 -13.33 -22.23 10.91
N PRO A 478 -12.46 -21.60 11.72
CA PRO A 478 -12.86 -20.56 12.65
C PRO A 478 -13.17 -19.22 11.95
N LEU A 479 -14.01 -18.39 12.60
CA LEU A 479 -14.37 -17.04 12.13
C LEU A 479 -13.14 -16.19 11.79
N ARG A 480 -12.08 -16.26 12.57
CA ARG A 480 -10.82 -15.51 12.30
C ARG A 480 -10.20 -15.84 10.93
N ALA A 481 -10.36 -17.07 10.44
CA ALA A 481 -9.86 -17.46 9.12
C ALA A 481 -10.70 -16.80 8.02
N ILE A 482 -12.02 -16.76 8.20
CA ILE A 482 -12.95 -16.06 7.29
C ILE A 482 -12.69 -14.56 7.28
N ARG A 483 -12.56 -13.92 8.44
CA ARG A 483 -12.23 -12.49 8.57
C ARG A 483 -10.93 -12.16 7.84
N TYR A 484 -9.92 -12.98 8.04
CA TYR A 484 -8.64 -12.82 7.35
C TYR A 484 -8.77 -12.94 5.82
N HIS A 485 -9.50 -13.95 5.34
CA HIS A 485 -9.74 -14.17 3.91
C HIS A 485 -10.48 -12.98 3.29
N LEU A 486 -11.60 -12.57 3.88
CA LEU A 486 -12.40 -11.43 3.42
C LEU A 486 -11.60 -10.13 3.43
N GLY A 487 -10.72 -9.91 4.43
CA GLY A 487 -9.81 -8.77 4.48
C GLY A 487 -8.92 -8.70 3.24
N ASN A 488 -8.37 -9.83 2.80
CA ASN A 488 -7.56 -9.87 1.59
C ASN A 488 -8.40 -9.69 0.31
N VAL A 489 -9.56 -10.32 0.21
CA VAL A 489 -10.44 -10.22 -0.97
C VAL A 489 -10.98 -8.81 -1.15
N LEU A 490 -11.47 -8.20 -0.07
CA LEU A 490 -12.01 -6.84 -0.11
C LEU A 490 -10.93 -5.77 -0.25
N ALA A 491 -9.68 -6.04 0.18
CA ALA A 491 -8.55 -5.14 -0.06
C ALA A 491 -8.15 -5.02 -1.55
N VAL A 492 -8.32 -6.08 -2.34
CA VAL A 492 -7.92 -6.11 -3.76
C VAL A 492 -8.90 -5.38 -4.69
N GLY A 493 -10.11 -5.08 -4.24
CA GLY A 493 -11.25 -4.76 -5.12
C GLY A 493 -11.43 -3.31 -5.60
N THR A 494 -10.58 -2.30 -5.23
CA THR A 494 -10.95 -0.88 -5.39
C THR A 494 -10.24 -0.07 -6.45
N THR A 495 -9.33 -0.63 -7.19
CA THR A 495 -8.61 0.12 -8.24
C THR A 495 -9.44 0.40 -9.50
N LYS A 496 -10.72 0.05 -9.54
CA LYS A 496 -11.57 0.28 -10.70
C LYS A 496 -12.19 1.68 -10.67
N GLY A 497 -11.54 2.66 -11.28
CA GLY A 497 -12.33 3.71 -11.92
C GLY A 497 -12.01 5.16 -11.63
N ARG A 498 -10.99 5.53 -10.88
CA ARG A 498 -10.66 6.95 -10.65
C ARG A 498 -9.19 7.31 -10.85
N PHE A 499 -8.46 6.55 -11.65
CA PHE A 499 -7.19 7.00 -12.17
C PHE A 499 -7.43 8.09 -13.21
N LEU A 500 -6.67 9.19 -13.14
CA LEU A 500 -6.76 10.33 -14.06
C LEU A 500 -8.10 11.09 -13.96
N THR A 501 -8.44 11.53 -12.75
CA THR A 501 -9.47 12.57 -12.55
C THR A 501 -8.97 13.91 -13.08
N LYS A 502 -9.85 14.92 -13.15
CA LYS A 502 -9.48 16.29 -13.54
C LYS A 502 -8.52 16.99 -12.55
N GLY A 503 -8.05 16.30 -11.50
CA GLY A 503 -7.23 16.83 -10.42
C GLY A 503 -5.87 16.18 -10.27
N VAL A 504 -5.08 16.68 -9.31
CA VAL A 504 -3.80 16.08 -8.89
C VAL A 504 -4.06 14.68 -8.34
N THR A 505 -3.31 13.70 -8.85
CA THR A 505 -3.47 12.30 -8.43
C THR A 505 -2.41 11.93 -7.40
N PHE A 506 -2.87 11.63 -6.18
CA PHE A 506 -2.05 11.05 -5.10
C PHE A 506 -2.24 9.54 -5.07
N CYS A 507 -1.14 8.78 -5.15
CA CYS A 507 -1.21 7.31 -5.24
C CYS A 507 0.03 6.62 -4.66
N GLY A 508 -0.05 5.30 -4.52
CA GLY A 508 1.13 4.47 -4.32
C GLY A 508 2.02 4.43 -5.56
N LEU A 509 3.27 4.05 -5.37
CA LEU A 509 4.23 3.97 -6.48
C LEU A 509 3.86 2.90 -7.54
N ARG A 510 3.23 1.79 -7.13
CA ARG A 510 2.97 0.64 -8.02
C ARG A 510 1.91 0.87 -9.09
N PRO A 511 0.74 1.43 -8.79
CA PRO A 511 -0.36 1.52 -9.76
C PRO A 511 -0.11 2.48 -10.92
N MET A 512 0.71 3.50 -10.68
CA MET A 512 1.07 4.51 -11.69
C MET A 512 2.41 4.20 -12.38
N ARG A 513 2.83 2.95 -12.34
CA ARG A 513 4.04 2.50 -13.01
C ARG A 513 4.01 2.82 -14.50
N SER A 514 5.09 3.39 -15.00
CA SER A 514 5.25 3.75 -16.41
C SER A 514 4.24 4.78 -16.96
N VAL A 515 3.54 5.53 -16.10
CA VAL A 515 2.66 6.62 -16.51
C VAL A 515 3.43 7.93 -16.48
N SER A 516 3.62 8.53 -17.64
CA SER A 516 4.32 9.83 -17.75
C SER A 516 3.39 11.00 -17.43
N ALA A 517 3.94 11.99 -16.70
CA ALA A 517 3.27 13.25 -16.37
C ALA A 517 4.22 14.42 -16.56
N ARG A 518 3.70 15.64 -16.72
CA ARG A 518 4.55 16.84 -16.80
C ARG A 518 5.30 17.07 -15.49
N VAL A 519 4.60 16.89 -14.38
CA VAL A 519 5.17 16.99 -13.02
C VAL A 519 5.00 15.69 -12.29
N VAL A 520 6.09 15.09 -11.85
CA VAL A 520 6.10 13.89 -11.03
C VAL A 520 6.68 14.23 -9.65
N CYS A 521 5.92 13.94 -8.63
CA CYS A 521 6.32 14.17 -7.23
C CYS A 521 6.43 12.83 -6.49
N LEU A 522 7.50 12.65 -5.74
CA LEU A 522 7.71 11.52 -4.83
C LEU A 522 7.88 12.06 -3.42
N ILE A 523 6.99 11.71 -2.52
CA ILE A 523 7.03 12.12 -1.10
C ILE A 523 7.22 10.92 -0.19
N GLY A 524 7.75 11.15 1.01
CA GLY A 524 7.95 10.06 1.98
C GLY A 524 9.12 9.13 1.64
N LEU A 525 10.14 9.62 0.93
CA LEU A 525 11.34 8.85 0.62
C LEU A 525 12.27 8.73 1.84
N ASN A 526 11.72 8.16 2.93
CA ASN A 526 12.38 8.07 4.23
C ASN A 526 13.29 6.85 4.31
N ASP A 527 14.39 6.97 5.07
CA ASP A 527 15.23 5.83 5.40
C ASP A 527 14.43 4.74 6.11
N GLY A 528 14.63 3.48 5.71
CA GLY A 528 13.91 2.32 6.25
C GLY A 528 12.47 2.14 5.75
N ALA A 529 11.81 3.18 5.22
CA ALA A 529 10.48 3.09 4.63
C ALA A 529 10.54 2.74 3.13
N PHE A 530 11.51 3.28 2.43
CA PHE A 530 11.76 3.04 1.01
C PHE A 530 13.27 2.91 0.72
N PRO A 531 13.72 1.91 -0.06
CA PRO A 531 12.98 0.75 -0.53
C PRO A 531 12.54 -0.19 0.59
N ARG A 532 11.40 -0.86 0.42
CA ARG A 532 10.86 -1.79 1.43
C ARG A 532 11.78 -2.98 1.64
N GLN A 533 11.90 -3.40 2.88
CA GLN A 533 12.66 -4.60 3.25
C GLN A 533 11.71 -5.75 3.60
N THR A 534 11.86 -6.88 2.94
CA THR A 534 11.11 -8.09 3.26
C THR A 534 12.05 -9.09 3.92
N ARG A 535 11.71 -9.54 5.13
CA ARG A 535 12.42 -10.64 5.79
C ARG A 535 11.83 -11.96 5.33
N ARG A 536 12.66 -12.87 4.87
CA ARG A 536 12.25 -14.23 4.56
C ARG A 536 11.99 -14.99 5.86
N PRO A 537 10.94 -15.84 5.92
CA PRO A 537 10.76 -16.76 7.04
C PRO A 537 11.97 -17.70 7.15
N SER A 538 12.30 -18.13 8.38
CA SER A 538 13.42 -19.06 8.62
C SER A 538 13.23 -20.43 7.99
N PHE A 539 11.99 -20.79 7.66
CA PHE A 539 11.60 -22.05 7.01
C PHE A 539 11.42 -21.93 5.49
N ASP A 540 11.92 -20.87 4.86
CA ASP A 540 11.89 -20.69 3.40
C ASP A 540 12.94 -21.56 2.70
N LEU A 541 12.50 -22.50 1.87
CA LEU A 541 13.32 -23.44 1.11
C LEU A 541 13.77 -22.90 -0.26
N SER A 542 13.46 -21.66 -0.61
CA SER A 542 13.81 -21.07 -1.92
C SER A 542 15.31 -21.03 -2.21
N GLY A 543 16.16 -21.13 -1.17
CA GLY A 543 17.61 -21.11 -1.30
C GLY A 543 18.15 -19.76 -1.78
N GLU A 544 19.24 -19.81 -2.55
CA GLU A 544 19.87 -18.63 -3.14
C GLU A 544 18.96 -17.95 -4.17
N ARG A 545 19.13 -16.63 -4.29
CA ARG A 545 18.38 -15.82 -5.27
C ARG A 545 18.79 -16.18 -6.70
N ARG A 546 17.79 -16.36 -7.55
CA ARG A 546 17.96 -16.60 -8.99
C ARG A 546 17.47 -15.40 -9.81
N PRO A 547 17.93 -15.24 -11.08
CA PRO A 547 17.36 -14.25 -11.98
C PRO A 547 15.85 -14.44 -12.12
N GLY A 548 15.10 -13.32 -12.05
CA GLY A 548 13.63 -13.33 -12.06
C GLY A 548 12.97 -13.54 -10.71
N ASP A 549 13.71 -13.81 -9.63
CA ASP A 549 13.17 -13.84 -8.29
C ASP A 549 12.74 -12.46 -7.84
N ARG A 550 11.53 -12.35 -7.32
CA ARG A 550 10.98 -11.09 -6.84
C ARG A 550 11.63 -10.68 -5.53
N SER A 551 12.06 -9.44 -5.46
CA SER A 551 12.54 -8.78 -4.27
C SER A 551 11.85 -7.42 -4.14
N ALA A 552 11.09 -7.21 -3.06
CA ALA A 552 10.41 -5.92 -2.85
C ALA A 552 11.40 -4.75 -2.88
N ARG A 553 12.62 -4.95 -2.37
CA ARG A 553 13.68 -3.94 -2.39
C ARG A 553 14.13 -3.62 -3.81
N GLU A 554 14.41 -4.63 -4.63
CA GLU A 554 14.87 -4.42 -6.00
C GLU A 554 13.74 -3.91 -6.90
N ASP A 555 12.50 -4.36 -6.66
CA ASP A 555 11.31 -3.83 -7.34
C ASP A 555 11.12 -2.33 -7.05
N ASP A 556 11.28 -1.91 -5.80
CA ASP A 556 11.15 -0.50 -5.41
C ASP A 556 12.28 0.36 -5.99
N ARG A 557 13.49 -0.16 -6.03
CA ARG A 557 14.65 0.50 -6.67
C ARG A 557 14.43 0.73 -8.17
N TYR A 558 13.97 -0.31 -8.85
CA TYR A 558 13.66 -0.20 -10.28
C TYR A 558 12.46 0.73 -10.54
N LEU A 559 11.45 0.68 -9.70
CA LEU A 559 10.30 1.57 -9.76
C LEU A 559 10.70 3.05 -9.59
N PHE A 560 11.65 3.33 -8.70
CA PHE A 560 12.23 4.68 -8.57
C PHE A 560 12.93 5.11 -9.87
N LEU A 561 13.73 4.24 -10.48
CA LEU A 561 14.38 4.52 -11.77
C LEU A 561 13.35 4.77 -12.88
N GLU A 562 12.30 3.94 -13.00
CA GLU A 562 11.22 4.17 -13.96
C GLU A 562 10.53 5.52 -13.75
N THR A 563 10.39 5.96 -12.49
CA THR A 563 9.77 7.24 -12.16
C THR A 563 10.60 8.42 -12.67
N LEU A 564 11.94 8.33 -12.67
CA LEU A 564 12.82 9.36 -13.26
C LEU A 564 12.56 9.54 -14.76
N TRP A 565 12.19 8.47 -15.47
CA TRP A 565 11.87 8.56 -16.91
C TRP A 565 10.43 9.02 -17.17
N CYS A 566 9.53 8.91 -16.20
CA CYS A 566 8.14 9.31 -16.33
C CYS A 566 7.93 10.82 -16.16
N ALA A 567 8.85 11.54 -15.51
CA ALA A 567 8.80 12.98 -15.34
C ALA A 567 9.23 13.69 -16.63
N ARG A 568 8.32 14.49 -17.23
CA ARG A 568 8.62 15.17 -18.50
C ARG A 568 9.28 16.53 -18.33
N GLU A 569 8.88 17.30 -17.32
CA GLU A 569 9.36 18.68 -17.12
C GLU A 569 9.94 18.86 -15.72
N PHE A 570 9.27 18.34 -14.70
CA PHE A 570 9.66 18.55 -13.30
C PHE A 570 9.60 17.28 -12.48
N LEU A 571 10.64 17.06 -11.68
CA LEU A 571 10.76 16.00 -10.68
C LEU A 571 10.89 16.62 -9.29
N TYR A 572 9.91 16.36 -8.43
CA TYR A 572 9.92 16.77 -7.04
C TYR A 572 10.13 15.57 -6.13
N LEU A 573 11.07 15.65 -5.21
CA LEU A 573 11.33 14.63 -4.20
C LEU A 573 11.24 15.23 -2.81
N SER A 574 10.71 14.50 -1.83
CA SER A 574 10.80 14.91 -0.43
C SER A 574 10.96 13.73 0.53
N TYR A 575 11.52 14.03 1.69
CA TYR A 575 11.73 13.07 2.76
C TYR A 575 11.73 13.77 4.12
N VAL A 576 11.45 13.00 5.18
CA VAL A 576 11.58 13.45 6.56
C VAL A 576 13.02 13.27 6.99
N GLY A 577 13.81 14.32 6.87
CA GLY A 577 15.25 14.31 7.17
C GLY A 577 15.62 14.97 8.48
N GLN A 578 14.64 15.34 9.33
CA GLN A 578 14.89 15.88 10.66
C GLN A 578 13.85 15.36 11.66
N SER A 579 14.32 14.97 12.84
CA SER A 579 13.46 14.48 13.90
C SER A 579 12.79 15.64 14.64
N ILE A 580 11.46 15.69 14.64
CA ILE A 580 10.67 16.67 15.41
C ILE A 580 11.01 16.62 16.92
N ARG A 581 11.29 15.42 17.46
CA ARG A 581 11.49 15.23 18.90
C ARG A 581 12.90 15.62 19.36
N LYS A 582 13.92 15.36 18.53
CA LYS A 582 15.33 15.49 18.94
C LYS A 582 16.11 16.47 18.09
N ASN A 583 15.50 17.04 17.06
CA ASN A 583 16.13 17.91 16.05
C ASN A 583 17.45 17.31 15.50
N GLN A 584 17.49 15.98 15.37
CA GLN A 584 18.63 15.26 14.82
C GLN A 584 18.41 15.01 13.32
N PRO A 585 19.43 15.13 12.48
CA PRO A 585 19.34 14.80 11.08
C PRO A 585 19.05 13.30 10.89
N ILE A 586 18.16 12.99 9.97
CA ILE A 586 17.82 11.64 9.53
C ILE A 586 18.20 11.55 8.05
N PRO A 587 18.97 10.54 7.63
CA PRO A 587 19.35 10.42 6.23
C PRO A 587 18.13 10.16 5.35
N PRO A 588 18.16 10.60 4.09
CA PRO A 588 17.15 10.21 3.11
C PRO A 588 17.23 8.72 2.75
N SER A 589 16.24 8.23 2.05
CA SER A 589 16.28 6.92 1.41
C SER A 589 17.58 6.73 0.60
N VAL A 590 18.09 5.50 0.60
CA VAL A 590 19.29 5.14 -0.16
C VAL A 590 19.20 5.47 -1.65
N VAL A 591 17.99 5.40 -2.26
CA VAL A 591 17.81 5.73 -3.68
C VAL A 591 17.95 7.22 -3.96
N VAL A 592 17.63 8.09 -3.00
CA VAL A 592 17.85 9.54 -3.11
C VAL A 592 19.35 9.85 -3.06
N ASN A 593 20.08 9.20 -2.16
CA ASN A 593 21.54 9.35 -2.11
C ASN A 593 22.21 8.85 -3.41
N GLU A 594 21.78 7.71 -3.94
CA GLU A 594 22.29 7.19 -5.21
C GLU A 594 21.97 8.12 -6.40
N LEU A 595 20.81 8.77 -6.41
CA LEU A 595 20.49 9.81 -7.39
C LEU A 595 21.44 10.99 -7.26
N LEU A 596 21.67 11.51 -6.06
CA LEU A 596 22.58 12.63 -5.80
C LEU A 596 24.03 12.29 -6.21
N ASP A 597 24.50 11.10 -5.86
CA ASP A 597 25.82 10.61 -6.29
C ASP A 597 25.92 10.47 -7.82
N GLY A 598 24.82 10.07 -8.48
CA GLY A 598 24.73 10.03 -9.94
C GLY A 598 24.78 11.43 -10.56
N LEU A 599 24.04 12.38 -9.99
CA LEU A 599 24.06 13.78 -10.44
C LEU A 599 25.42 14.45 -10.27
N ASP A 600 26.17 14.11 -9.19
CA ASP A 600 27.56 14.56 -9.01
C ASP A 600 28.50 14.06 -10.12
N LYS A 601 28.19 12.92 -10.74
CA LYS A 601 28.95 12.40 -11.89
C LYS A 601 28.53 13.06 -13.23
N LEU A 602 27.26 13.49 -13.33
CA LEU A 602 26.68 14.03 -14.54
C LEU A 602 26.94 15.53 -14.72
N ALA A 603 26.89 16.31 -13.64
CA ALA A 603 26.80 17.75 -13.70
C ALA A 603 27.80 18.45 -12.77
N ASP A 604 28.19 19.68 -13.11
CA ASP A 604 28.97 20.55 -12.26
C ASP A 604 28.05 21.56 -11.56
N PHE A 605 28.03 21.50 -10.24
CA PHE A 605 27.28 22.40 -9.36
C PHE A 605 28.14 23.53 -8.78
N GLY A 606 29.33 23.80 -9.37
CA GLY A 606 30.24 24.84 -8.91
C GLY A 606 29.57 26.20 -8.79
N ASP A 607 30.04 27.01 -7.82
CA ASP A 607 29.59 28.39 -7.67
C ASP A 607 30.24 29.32 -8.72
N SER A 608 29.80 30.59 -8.73
CA SER A 608 30.39 31.61 -9.62
C SER A 608 31.85 31.92 -9.34
N GLU A 609 32.39 31.44 -8.22
CA GLU A 609 33.80 31.58 -7.81
C GLU A 609 34.63 30.35 -8.19
N GLY A 610 34.02 29.32 -8.84
CA GLY A 610 34.68 28.09 -9.26
C GLY A 610 34.95 27.10 -8.12
N LYS A 611 34.26 27.26 -6.98
CA LYS A 611 34.36 26.28 -5.88
C LYS A 611 33.47 25.08 -6.17
N PRO A 612 33.99 23.85 -6.09
CA PRO A 612 33.19 22.65 -6.33
C PRO A 612 32.11 22.51 -5.24
N LYS A 613 30.86 22.37 -5.65
CA LYS A 613 29.72 22.01 -4.81
C LYS A 613 29.20 20.64 -5.21
N ARG A 614 28.58 19.94 -4.25
CA ARG A 614 27.90 18.68 -4.52
C ARG A 614 26.44 18.91 -4.86
N ALA A 615 25.85 18.00 -5.61
CA ALA A 615 24.41 17.97 -5.89
C ALA A 615 23.57 18.08 -4.61
N HIS A 616 24.00 17.44 -3.53
CA HIS A 616 23.35 17.56 -2.23
C HIS A 616 23.24 19.01 -1.74
N ASP A 617 24.31 19.79 -1.84
CA ASP A 617 24.38 21.14 -1.28
C ASP A 617 23.54 22.15 -2.10
N GLU A 618 23.31 21.87 -3.39
CA GLU A 618 22.58 22.77 -4.29
C GLU A 618 21.11 22.35 -4.42
N LEU A 619 20.80 21.06 -4.51
CA LEU A 619 19.47 20.54 -4.81
C LEU A 619 18.62 20.25 -3.57
N VAL A 620 19.24 20.01 -2.40
CA VAL A 620 18.48 19.64 -1.18
C VAL A 620 18.13 20.88 -0.37
N GLY A 621 16.88 21.32 -0.49
CA GLY A 621 16.33 22.42 0.30
C GLY A 621 15.92 21.96 1.71
N ILE A 622 16.58 22.44 2.77
CA ILE A 622 16.15 22.17 4.16
C ILE A 622 14.98 23.09 4.49
N GLN A 623 13.81 22.52 4.75
CA GLN A 623 12.60 23.26 5.05
C GLN A 623 12.53 23.67 6.52
N THR A 624 11.82 24.77 6.83
CA THR A 624 11.61 25.19 8.23
C THR A 624 10.65 24.25 8.93
N LEU A 625 10.78 24.10 10.26
CA LEU A 625 9.90 23.28 11.08
C LEU A 625 8.43 23.75 10.99
N HIS A 626 8.23 25.05 11.04
CA HIS A 626 6.89 25.65 11.02
C HIS A 626 6.57 26.31 9.68
N PRO A 627 5.33 26.17 9.19
CA PRO A 627 4.91 26.79 7.92
C PRO A 627 4.95 28.32 7.95
N PHE A 628 4.86 28.93 9.13
CA PHE A 628 5.01 30.37 9.35
C PHE A 628 6.45 30.81 9.63
N GLY A 629 7.44 29.97 9.39
CA GLY A 629 8.85 30.34 9.48
C GLY A 629 9.18 31.48 8.48
N ARG A 630 9.92 32.50 8.94
CA ARG A 630 10.28 33.69 8.15
C ARG A 630 10.88 33.33 6.77
N ASP A 631 11.72 32.32 6.76
CA ASP A 631 12.44 31.92 5.55
C ASP A 631 11.52 31.40 4.45
N ASN A 632 10.30 30.91 4.79
CA ASN A 632 9.31 30.46 3.82
C ASN A 632 8.74 31.59 2.96
N PHE A 633 8.94 32.86 3.36
CA PHE A 633 8.47 34.07 2.65
C PHE A 633 9.62 34.87 2.04
N SER A 634 10.84 34.34 2.10
CA SER A 634 12.02 34.97 1.47
C SER A 634 11.96 34.89 -0.04
N LEU A 635 12.41 35.96 -0.72
CA LEU A 635 12.51 35.98 -2.17
C LEU A 635 13.62 35.08 -2.75
N THR A 636 14.55 34.67 -1.91
CA THR A 636 15.74 33.90 -2.29
C THR A 636 15.59 32.40 -2.03
N ARG A 637 14.53 31.96 -1.33
CA ARG A 637 14.31 30.56 -0.97
C ARG A 637 13.13 29.95 -1.73
N LEU A 638 13.24 28.68 -2.12
CA LEU A 638 12.19 27.91 -2.78
C LEU A 638 11.97 26.56 -2.09
N PRO A 639 10.74 26.04 -2.05
CA PRO A 639 9.50 26.73 -2.42
C PRO A 639 9.11 27.80 -1.42
N ARG A 640 8.41 28.85 -1.89
CA ARG A 640 7.82 29.89 -1.02
C ARG A 640 6.44 29.47 -0.59
N SER A 641 6.03 29.85 0.63
CA SER A 641 4.66 29.66 1.08
C SER A 641 3.71 30.65 0.40
N TYR A 642 2.55 30.17 -0.01
CA TYR A 642 1.43 30.93 -0.56
C TYR A 642 0.32 31.18 0.46
N SER A 643 0.47 30.68 1.68
CA SER A 643 -0.51 30.87 2.77
C SER A 643 -0.45 32.30 3.32
N THR A 644 -1.53 33.06 3.12
CA THR A 644 -1.68 34.41 3.68
C THR A 644 -1.74 34.40 5.21
N ASP A 645 -2.30 33.36 5.82
CA ASP A 645 -2.42 33.23 7.25
C ASP A 645 -1.07 32.92 7.92
N ASN A 646 -0.26 32.03 7.25
CA ASN A 646 1.09 31.79 7.70
C ASN A 646 1.98 33.04 7.54
N LEU A 647 1.75 33.86 6.50
CA LEU A 647 2.45 35.14 6.34
C LEU A 647 2.07 36.11 7.47
N LYS A 648 0.77 36.26 7.80
CA LYS A 648 0.32 37.09 8.94
C LYS A 648 0.96 36.62 10.26
N ALA A 649 1.00 35.32 10.50
CA ALA A 649 1.65 34.74 11.67
C ALA A 649 3.16 35.04 11.70
N ALA A 650 3.86 34.89 10.56
CA ALA A 650 5.27 35.23 10.44
C ALA A 650 5.56 36.71 10.72
N VAL A 651 4.71 37.61 10.20
CA VAL A 651 4.81 39.05 10.44
C VAL A 651 4.53 39.39 11.91
N ALA A 652 3.53 38.75 12.52
CA ALA A 652 3.21 38.94 13.94
C ALA A 652 4.36 38.55 14.86
N LEU A 653 5.07 37.48 14.55
CA LEU A 653 6.26 37.03 15.29
C LEU A 653 7.45 38.01 15.21
N LEU A 654 7.48 38.88 14.20
CA LEU A 654 8.53 39.89 14.03
C LEU A 654 8.21 41.21 14.79
N GLN A 655 7.02 41.37 15.38
CA GLN A 655 6.58 42.52 16.13
C GLN A 655 6.71 42.22 17.63
N PRO A 656 7.80 42.66 18.33
CA PRO A 656 8.07 42.24 19.69
C PRO A 656 7.17 42.87 20.78
N ASP A 657 6.33 43.88 20.44
CA ASP A 657 5.63 44.69 21.43
C ASP A 657 4.09 44.71 21.26
N ARG A 658 3.47 43.55 20.98
CA ARG A 658 2.03 43.45 21.22
C ARG A 658 1.77 42.77 22.55
N ASP A 659 1.07 43.49 23.45
CA ASP A 659 0.45 42.91 24.64
C ASP A 659 -0.25 41.64 24.28
N LEU A 660 0.31 40.50 24.70
CA LEU A 660 -0.31 39.18 24.52
C LEU A 660 -1.64 39.23 25.30
N ILE A 661 -2.75 39.34 24.59
CA ILE A 661 -4.06 39.08 25.17
C ILE A 661 -4.03 37.61 25.63
N PRO A 662 -4.16 37.34 26.94
CA PRO A 662 -4.14 35.96 27.41
C PRO A 662 -5.28 35.19 26.73
N PHE A 663 -4.94 34.03 26.15
CA PHE A 663 -5.88 33.16 25.45
C PHE A 663 -7.03 32.66 26.34
N VAL A 664 -6.82 32.69 27.64
CA VAL A 664 -7.83 32.42 28.68
C VAL A 664 -7.94 33.66 29.52
N ALA A 665 -9.04 34.41 29.39
CA ALA A 665 -9.45 35.36 30.39
C ALA A 665 -9.67 34.53 31.67
N GLY A 666 -8.89 34.79 32.70
CA GLY A 666 -9.09 34.19 34.01
C GLY A 666 -10.51 34.41 34.52
N PRO A 667 -10.94 33.62 35.53
CA PRO A 667 -12.32 33.59 36.02
C PRO A 667 -12.87 34.92 36.40
#